data_7b1cab3617ba1fd9fe72d0a6b81220ac
#
_entry.id   7b1cab3617ba1fd9fe72d0a6b81220ac
#
_cell.length_a   1.000
_cell.length_b   1.000
_cell.length_c   1.000
_cell.angle_alpha   90.00
_cell.angle_beta   90.00
_cell.angle_gamma   90.00
#
_symmetry.space_group_name_H-M   'P 1'
#
loop_
_entity.id
_entity.type
_entity.pdbx_description
1 polymer ?
#
loop_
_entity_poly.entity_id
_entity_poly.type
_entity_poly.pdbx_seq_one_letter_code
_entity_poly.pdbx_strand_id
1 'polypeptide(L)'
;IIKKEYGGLDFSAYAQACVLQKLSGVSGILAITVGVPNSLGPGELLQHYGTEEQKNHYLPRLARGDEIPCFALTSPEAGSDAGAIPDTGVVCMGEWKGQQVLGMRLTWNKRYITLAPIATVLGLAFKLSDPDHLLSDNENPGITCALIPTNTPGVEIGHRHFPLNVPFQNGPTRGNDIFVPIDYIIGGPEMAGQGWRMLVECLSVGRGITLPSNSTGSLKSVALATGAYAHIRRQFRVSIGKMEGIEEPLARIAGNAYVMDAAATLITAGIMQGEKPAVLSAIVKYHCTHRGQRAIIDAMDIAGGKGIMLGNSNFLARAYQGAPIAITVEGANILTRSMIIFGQGAIRCHPYVLQEMAAAASNDVNAFDQALFSHIGHVGSSTMRSLWLGLTAGRTSASPTRDGTRRYYQHLNRISANLALLSDVSMAVLGGSLKRRERISARLGDVLSQLYLASATLKRYDDEGRNEADLPLVHWGVQDALHQAEVAIDDLLRNFPNRLVAGALRMTIFAGGHHCPAPSDRLDHQLAKMLQQPSATRSRLGRGMYLTPSKHNPAGQLEQALQDVMAAEGIHDRLCKQTKQHLSFTRLDALAKRALDQGWIDAKEAEVLQRAEVSRLRSINVDEFEPEALAVPVPEKAPQPASRASEAA
;
A
#
# COMPACT_ATOMS: atom_id res chain seq x y z
N ILE A 1 -14.07 4.54 11.76
CA ILE A 1 -14.08 3.23 12.44
C ILE A 1 -14.66 3.28 13.86
N ILE A 2 -14.64 4.46 14.53
CA ILE A 2 -15.22 4.57 15.88
C ILE A 2 -16.69 4.19 15.81
N LYS A 3 -17.12 3.36 16.76
CA LYS A 3 -18.50 2.83 16.83
C LYS A 3 -19.53 3.93 17.05
N LYS A 4 -20.77 3.67 16.63
CA LYS A 4 -21.90 4.62 16.75
C LYS A 4 -22.20 4.99 18.20
N GLU A 5 -22.04 4.07 19.14
CA GLU A 5 -22.24 4.31 20.58
C GLU A 5 -21.35 5.44 21.13
N TYR A 6 -20.18 5.66 20.50
CA TYR A 6 -19.28 6.77 20.82
C TYR A 6 -19.40 7.95 19.83
N GLY A 7 -20.46 8.01 19.03
CA GLY A 7 -20.69 9.09 18.06
C GLY A 7 -19.90 8.96 16.77
N GLY A 8 -19.24 7.84 16.51
CA GLY A 8 -18.52 7.57 15.27
C GLY A 8 -19.44 7.13 14.12
N LEU A 9 -18.89 7.02 12.92
CA LEU A 9 -19.62 6.58 11.72
C LEU A 9 -19.71 5.05 11.62
N ASP A 10 -18.92 4.32 12.38
CA ASP A 10 -18.87 2.85 12.39
C ASP A 10 -18.70 2.23 11.00
N PHE A 11 -17.82 2.85 10.21
CA PHE A 11 -17.56 2.37 8.85
C PHE A 11 -16.85 1.02 8.89
N SER A 12 -17.31 0.10 8.06
CA SER A 12 -16.61 -1.15 7.80
C SER A 12 -15.23 -0.90 7.18
N ALA A 13 -14.34 -1.89 7.27
CA ALA A 13 -13.01 -1.83 6.66
C ALA A 13 -13.07 -1.50 5.15
N TYR A 14 -14.05 -2.07 4.44
CA TYR A 14 -14.27 -1.79 3.02
C TYR A 14 -14.75 -0.34 2.77
N ALA A 15 -15.69 0.16 3.56
CA ALA A 15 -16.14 1.54 3.44
C ALA A 15 -15.01 2.54 3.72
N GLN A 16 -14.18 2.28 4.74
CA GLN A 16 -12.98 3.05 5.03
C GLN A 16 -12.00 3.02 3.85
N ALA A 17 -11.74 1.85 3.27
CA ALA A 17 -10.90 1.71 2.10
C ALA A 17 -11.40 2.54 0.91
N CYS A 18 -12.71 2.52 0.63
CA CYS A 18 -13.33 3.33 -0.43
C CYS A 18 -13.15 4.84 -0.20
N VAL A 19 -13.33 5.31 1.03
CA VAL A 19 -13.09 6.72 1.40
C VAL A 19 -11.63 7.10 1.16
N LEU A 20 -10.69 6.28 1.63
CA LEU A 20 -9.26 6.53 1.46
C LEU A 20 -8.82 6.50 -0.01
N GLN A 21 -9.35 5.57 -0.80
CA GLN A 21 -9.11 5.54 -2.25
C GLN A 21 -9.58 6.83 -2.93
N LYS A 22 -10.79 7.30 -2.59
CA LYS A 22 -11.34 8.54 -3.16
C LYS A 22 -10.50 9.76 -2.80
N LEU A 23 -10.10 9.89 -1.54
CA LEU A 23 -9.27 10.99 -1.06
C LEU A 23 -7.88 10.97 -1.69
N SER A 24 -7.23 9.82 -1.76
CA SER A 24 -5.87 9.70 -2.32
C SER A 24 -5.82 9.93 -3.82
N GLY A 25 -6.89 9.67 -4.54
CA GLY A 25 -7.02 10.03 -5.95
C GLY A 25 -6.99 11.53 -6.23
N VAL A 26 -7.22 12.34 -5.19
CA VAL A 26 -7.18 13.82 -5.27
C VAL A 26 -5.99 14.39 -4.49
N SER A 27 -5.79 13.91 -3.25
CA SER A 27 -4.75 14.42 -2.36
C SER A 27 -4.27 13.34 -1.40
N GLY A 28 -3.03 12.90 -1.57
CA GLY A 28 -2.38 11.99 -0.63
C GLY A 28 -2.27 12.54 0.79
N ILE A 29 -2.15 13.87 0.94
CA ILE A 29 -2.09 14.53 2.26
C ILE A 29 -3.41 14.35 3.01
N LEU A 30 -4.55 14.61 2.35
CA LEU A 30 -5.86 14.39 2.96
C LEU A 30 -6.08 12.91 3.32
N ALA A 31 -5.69 12.02 2.43
CA ALA A 31 -5.82 10.59 2.66
C ALA A 31 -5.01 10.11 3.87
N ILE A 32 -3.77 10.60 4.05
CA ILE A 32 -2.93 10.29 5.22
C ILE A 32 -3.54 10.91 6.49
N THR A 33 -3.98 12.16 6.43
CA THR A 33 -4.56 12.87 7.59
C THR A 33 -5.81 12.16 8.12
N VAL A 34 -6.65 11.62 7.23
CA VAL A 34 -7.84 10.83 7.61
C VAL A 34 -7.48 9.39 7.96
N GLY A 35 -6.56 8.78 7.20
CA GLY A 35 -6.23 7.35 7.31
C GLY A 35 -5.53 6.99 8.60
N VAL A 36 -4.50 7.75 8.99
CA VAL A 36 -3.65 7.42 10.15
C VAL A 36 -4.42 7.41 11.47
N PRO A 37 -5.24 8.41 11.83
CA PRO A 37 -6.04 8.35 13.05
C PRO A 37 -6.99 7.16 13.14
N ASN A 38 -7.49 6.70 12.01
CA ASN A 38 -8.50 5.66 11.92
C ASN A 38 -7.94 4.23 11.82
N SER A 39 -6.64 4.05 11.61
CA SER A 39 -6.06 2.70 11.41
C SER A 39 -4.78 2.45 12.20
N LEU A 40 -4.11 3.50 12.66
CA LEU A 40 -2.85 3.41 13.40
C LEU A 40 -2.85 4.27 14.64
N GLY A 41 -3.94 4.96 14.92
CA GLY A 41 -4.06 5.87 16.06
C GLY A 41 -4.51 5.19 17.33
N PRO A 42 -4.46 5.91 18.44
CA PRO A 42 -4.97 5.45 19.74
C PRO A 42 -6.43 5.00 19.73
N GLY A 43 -7.23 5.50 18.80
CA GLY A 43 -8.66 5.15 18.70
C GLY A 43 -8.92 3.66 18.52
N GLU A 44 -8.12 2.98 17.69
CA GLU A 44 -8.22 1.53 17.50
C GLU A 44 -7.80 0.77 18.75
N LEU A 45 -6.68 1.19 19.37
CA LEU A 45 -6.22 0.61 20.63
C LEU A 45 -7.25 0.78 21.74
N LEU A 46 -7.86 1.95 21.85
CA LEU A 46 -8.90 2.24 22.84
C LEU A 46 -10.14 1.37 22.67
N GLN A 47 -10.64 1.20 21.45
CA GLN A 47 -11.81 0.37 21.19
C GLN A 47 -11.61 -1.08 21.64
N HIS A 48 -10.39 -1.62 21.45
CA HIS A 48 -10.08 -3.00 21.77
C HIS A 48 -9.64 -3.20 23.23
N TYR A 49 -8.87 -2.29 23.77
CA TYR A 49 -8.15 -2.49 25.03
C TYR A 49 -8.44 -1.41 26.10
N GLY A 50 -9.00 -0.25 25.73
CA GLY A 50 -9.26 0.84 26.66
C GLY A 50 -10.21 0.45 27.79
N THR A 51 -10.00 1.04 28.98
CA THR A 51 -11.02 0.97 30.05
C THR A 51 -12.27 1.71 29.62
N GLU A 52 -13.41 1.45 30.28
CA GLU A 52 -14.66 2.16 29.96
C GLU A 52 -14.53 3.68 30.17
N GLU A 53 -13.74 4.11 31.16
CA GLU A 53 -13.46 5.52 31.41
C GLU A 53 -12.65 6.13 30.24
N GLN A 54 -11.60 5.45 29.80
CA GLN A 54 -10.79 5.89 28.66
C GLN A 54 -11.62 5.94 27.37
N LYS A 55 -12.43 4.92 27.10
CA LYS A 55 -13.31 4.87 25.93
C LYS A 55 -14.32 6.02 25.93
N ASN A 56 -15.03 6.21 27.04
CA ASN A 56 -16.06 7.24 27.18
C ASN A 56 -15.46 8.66 27.16
N HIS A 57 -14.21 8.82 27.59
CA HIS A 57 -13.52 10.11 27.54
C HIS A 57 -13.02 10.45 26.12
N TYR A 58 -12.27 9.54 25.51
CA TYR A 58 -11.53 9.83 24.28
C TYR A 58 -12.33 9.55 22.99
N LEU A 59 -13.05 8.42 22.90
CA LEU A 59 -13.67 8.02 21.63
C LEU A 59 -14.70 9.02 21.10
N PRO A 60 -15.58 9.62 21.90
CA PRO A 60 -16.49 10.66 21.39
C PRO A 60 -15.77 11.92 20.89
N ARG A 61 -14.67 12.30 21.54
CA ARG A 61 -13.87 13.48 21.16
C ARG A 61 -13.10 13.23 19.88
N LEU A 62 -12.51 12.03 19.75
CA LEU A 62 -11.86 11.58 18.51
C LEU A 62 -12.87 11.50 17.34
N ALA A 63 -14.09 11.02 17.59
CA ALA A 63 -15.11 10.90 16.57
C ALA A 63 -15.55 12.27 16.01
N ARG A 64 -15.61 13.30 16.87
CA ARG A 64 -15.96 14.68 16.46
C ARG A 64 -14.76 15.47 15.91
N GLY A 65 -13.53 15.00 16.16
CA GLY A 65 -12.30 15.73 15.82
C GLY A 65 -11.91 16.81 16.84
N ASP A 66 -12.50 16.78 18.04
CA ASP A 66 -12.11 17.65 19.18
C ASP A 66 -10.71 17.24 19.69
N GLU A 67 -10.38 15.95 19.57
CA GLU A 67 -9.04 15.40 19.80
C GLU A 67 -8.45 14.91 18.50
N ILE A 68 -7.17 15.23 18.29
CA ILE A 68 -6.37 14.74 17.16
C ILE A 68 -5.30 13.81 17.70
N PRO A 69 -5.36 12.51 17.37
CA PRO A 69 -4.40 11.56 17.90
C PRO A 69 -3.15 11.45 17.04
N CYS A 70 -2.00 11.16 17.66
CA CYS A 70 -0.86 10.58 16.98
C CYS A 70 -0.36 9.36 17.75
N PHE A 71 0.47 8.51 17.10
CA PHE A 71 1.06 7.36 17.76
C PHE A 71 2.58 7.38 17.63
N ALA A 72 3.27 7.53 18.76
CA ALA A 72 4.71 7.70 18.84
C ALA A 72 5.40 6.36 19.17
N LEU A 73 5.83 5.66 18.12
CA LEU A 73 6.57 4.40 18.21
C LEU A 73 8.04 4.57 17.84
N THR A 74 8.32 5.17 16.68
CA THR A 74 9.67 5.24 16.09
C THR A 74 10.58 6.20 16.83
N SER A 75 11.76 5.71 17.24
CA SER A 75 12.84 6.48 17.87
C SER A 75 14.04 6.59 16.92
N PRO A 76 15.04 7.46 17.17
CA PRO A 76 16.26 7.54 16.36
C PRO A 76 16.98 6.20 16.16
N GLU A 77 17.02 5.36 17.18
CA GLU A 77 17.72 4.08 17.20
C GLU A 77 16.83 2.88 16.89
N ALA A 78 15.51 3.04 16.94
CA ALA A 78 14.52 1.97 16.73
C ALA A 78 13.49 2.34 15.67
N GLY A 79 13.73 1.86 14.45
CA GLY A 79 12.80 1.98 13.31
C GLY A 79 12.20 0.63 12.96
N SER A 80 12.87 -0.13 12.08
CA SER A 80 12.44 -1.48 11.69
C SER A 80 12.45 -2.47 12.85
N ASP A 81 13.40 -2.34 13.78
CA ASP A 81 13.41 -3.05 15.06
C ASP A 81 12.61 -2.26 16.09
N ALA A 82 11.29 -2.29 15.95
CA ALA A 82 10.40 -1.54 16.84
C ALA A 82 10.38 -2.09 18.28
N GLY A 83 10.84 -3.31 18.50
CA GLY A 83 11.01 -3.90 19.85
C GLY A 83 12.21 -3.35 20.62
N ALA A 84 13.17 -2.74 19.92
CA ALA A 84 14.40 -2.19 20.51
C ALA A 84 14.28 -0.73 20.95
N ILE A 85 13.07 -0.15 21.06
CA ILE A 85 12.88 1.24 21.48
C ILE A 85 13.65 1.52 22.78
N PRO A 86 14.42 2.64 22.84
CA PRO A 86 15.17 3.01 24.03
C PRO A 86 14.37 3.82 25.06
N ASP A 87 13.16 4.22 24.69
CA ASP A 87 12.28 5.05 25.50
C ASP A 87 11.81 4.30 26.74
N THR A 88 11.76 4.96 27.89
CA THR A 88 11.55 4.33 29.20
C THR A 88 10.41 4.96 29.98
N GLY A 89 9.80 4.15 30.84
CA GLY A 89 8.92 4.58 31.90
C GLY A 89 9.31 3.87 33.22
N VAL A 90 9.36 4.59 34.31
CA VAL A 90 9.68 4.04 35.64
C VAL A 90 8.48 4.27 36.55
N VAL A 91 7.93 3.20 37.10
CA VAL A 91 6.81 3.28 38.07
C VAL A 91 7.28 3.93 39.35
N CYS A 92 6.53 4.89 39.89
CA CYS A 92 6.85 5.58 41.12
C CYS A 92 5.63 6.29 41.70
N MET A 93 5.69 6.66 42.97
CA MET A 93 4.78 7.63 43.56
C MET A 93 5.17 9.05 43.16
N GLY A 94 4.18 9.91 42.91
CA GLY A 94 4.43 11.29 42.54
C GLY A 94 3.20 12.18 42.72
N GLU A 95 3.42 13.49 42.68
CA GLU A 95 2.35 14.48 42.81
C GLU A 95 1.67 14.72 41.46
N TRP A 96 0.36 14.58 41.47
CA TRP A 96 -0.50 14.93 40.33
C TRP A 96 -1.70 15.72 40.80
N LYS A 97 -1.83 16.97 40.32
CA LYS A 97 -2.91 17.89 40.70
C LYS A 97 -3.07 18.05 42.21
N GLY A 98 -1.97 18.10 42.93
CA GLY A 98 -1.93 18.29 44.40
C GLY A 98 -2.19 17.02 45.21
N GLN A 99 -2.21 15.85 44.60
CA GLN A 99 -2.39 14.56 45.27
C GLN A 99 -1.20 13.63 44.99
N GLN A 100 -0.80 12.84 45.99
CA GLN A 100 0.17 11.76 45.78
C GLN A 100 -0.56 10.56 45.13
N VAL A 101 -0.12 10.19 43.95
CA VAL A 101 -0.69 9.08 43.19
C VAL A 101 0.41 8.14 42.71
N LEU A 102 0.02 6.89 42.47
CA LEU A 102 0.85 5.97 41.72
C LEU A 102 0.90 6.42 40.26
N GLY A 103 2.06 6.50 39.69
CA GLY A 103 2.29 6.95 38.33
C GLY A 103 3.56 6.39 37.74
N MET A 104 4.01 7.03 36.69
CA MET A 104 5.25 6.67 36.00
C MET A 104 5.97 7.92 35.50
N ARG A 105 7.30 7.87 35.53
CA ARG A 105 8.16 8.89 34.94
C ARG A 105 8.62 8.43 33.57
N LEU A 106 8.28 9.20 32.54
CA LEU A 106 8.48 8.87 31.15
C LEU A 106 9.59 9.69 30.53
N THR A 107 10.51 9.02 29.83
CA THR A 107 11.53 9.67 29.01
C THR A 107 11.51 9.08 27.60
N TRP A 108 11.32 9.96 26.58
CA TRP A 108 11.25 9.53 25.19
C TRP A 108 11.81 10.56 24.23
N ASN A 109 12.28 10.06 23.06
CA ASN A 109 12.67 10.87 21.91
C ASN A 109 12.18 10.21 20.63
N LYS A 110 11.05 10.65 20.12
CA LYS A 110 10.38 10.06 18.94
C LYS A 110 10.53 10.96 17.72
N ARG A 111 10.57 10.34 16.53
CA ARG A 111 10.67 11.05 15.25
C ARG A 111 9.75 10.44 14.19
N TYR A 112 9.48 11.18 13.11
CA TYR A 112 8.63 10.77 12.00
C TYR A 112 7.19 10.50 12.40
N ILE A 113 6.70 11.15 13.45
CA ILE A 113 5.37 10.89 13.99
C ILE A 113 4.34 11.67 13.18
N THR A 114 3.51 10.93 12.46
CA THR A 114 2.41 11.50 11.66
C THR A 114 1.37 12.12 12.60
N LEU A 115 0.95 13.34 12.28
CA LEU A 115 0.06 14.22 13.03
C LEU A 115 0.64 14.80 14.33
N ALA A 116 1.84 14.43 14.78
CA ALA A 116 2.42 15.02 16.01
C ALA A 116 2.34 16.55 16.07
N PRO A 117 2.64 17.31 14.99
CA PRO A 117 2.61 18.78 15.06
C PRO A 117 1.25 19.40 15.40
N ILE A 118 0.16 18.64 15.26
CA ILE A 118 -1.21 19.10 15.54
C ILE A 118 -1.94 18.20 16.54
N ALA A 119 -1.26 17.20 17.08
CA ALA A 119 -1.88 16.25 18.00
C ALA A 119 -2.25 16.89 19.33
N THR A 120 -3.39 16.51 19.85
CA THR A 120 -3.85 16.86 21.20
C THR A 120 -3.64 15.70 22.18
N VAL A 121 -3.58 14.47 21.66
CA VAL A 121 -3.30 13.26 22.42
C VAL A 121 -2.24 12.41 21.74
N LEU A 122 -1.25 12.02 22.51
CA LEU A 122 -0.13 11.20 22.09
C LEU A 122 -0.31 9.77 22.61
N GLY A 123 -0.45 8.80 21.73
CA GLY A 123 -0.23 7.40 22.05
C GLY A 123 1.28 7.14 22.06
N LEU A 124 1.82 6.77 23.20
CA LEU A 124 3.26 6.58 23.40
C LEU A 124 3.57 5.12 23.70
N ALA A 125 4.54 4.55 22.99
CA ALA A 125 5.11 3.24 23.30
C ALA A 125 6.50 3.41 23.95
N PHE A 126 6.73 2.73 25.07
CA PHE A 126 7.96 2.77 25.86
C PHE A 126 8.17 1.46 26.63
N LYS A 127 9.38 1.22 27.14
CA LYS A 127 9.67 0.10 28.04
C LYS A 127 9.40 0.53 29.48
N LEU A 128 8.49 -0.17 30.15
CA LEU A 128 8.15 0.07 31.55
C LEU A 128 9.05 -0.75 32.46
N SER A 129 9.52 -0.15 33.56
CA SER A 129 10.17 -0.82 34.69
C SER A 129 9.47 -0.46 35.99
N ASP A 130 9.44 -1.39 36.94
CA ASP A 130 8.83 -1.26 38.27
C ASP A 130 9.85 -1.74 39.34
N PRO A 131 10.95 -0.99 39.58
CA PRO A 131 12.02 -1.42 40.45
C PRO A 131 11.61 -1.54 41.91
N ASP A 132 10.58 -0.80 42.33
CA ASP A 132 10.08 -0.79 43.71
C ASP A 132 8.86 -1.72 43.90
N HIS A 133 8.50 -2.50 42.89
CA HIS A 133 7.36 -3.44 42.89
C HIS A 133 6.02 -2.80 43.32
N LEU A 134 5.78 -1.55 42.89
CA LEU A 134 4.58 -0.80 43.24
C LEU A 134 3.36 -1.23 42.40
N LEU A 135 3.61 -1.82 41.25
CA LEU A 135 2.58 -2.26 40.33
C LEU A 135 2.43 -3.78 40.30
N SER A 136 3.54 -4.52 40.28
CA SER A 136 3.54 -5.98 40.18
C SER A 136 4.86 -6.61 40.67
N ASP A 137 4.87 -7.94 40.80
CA ASP A 137 6.11 -8.69 41.15
C ASP A 137 7.15 -8.70 39.98
N ASN A 138 6.79 -8.21 38.80
CA ASN A 138 7.67 -8.17 37.64
C ASN A 138 8.35 -6.79 37.51
N GLU A 139 9.63 -6.73 37.82
CA GLU A 139 10.44 -5.51 37.73
C GLU A 139 10.50 -4.93 36.30
N ASN A 140 10.39 -5.79 35.27
CA ASN A 140 10.50 -5.39 33.88
C ASN A 140 9.30 -5.87 33.05
N PRO A 141 8.11 -5.23 33.19
CA PRO A 141 6.91 -5.62 32.43
C PRO A 141 7.12 -5.60 30.91
N GLY A 142 7.93 -4.66 30.41
CA GLY A 142 8.24 -4.55 28.99
C GLY A 142 7.51 -3.43 28.26
N ILE A 143 7.32 -3.59 26.94
CA ILE A 143 6.70 -2.54 26.12
C ILE A 143 5.27 -2.30 26.57
N THR A 144 5.00 -1.04 26.92
CA THR A 144 3.72 -0.54 27.40
C THR A 144 3.27 0.63 26.53
N CYS A 145 1.96 0.79 26.38
CA CYS A 145 1.36 1.90 25.62
C CYS A 145 0.54 2.78 26.55
N ALA A 146 0.71 4.09 26.46
CA ALA A 146 -0.04 5.07 27.26
C ALA A 146 -0.60 6.21 26.40
N LEU A 147 -1.65 6.87 26.88
CA LEU A 147 -2.23 8.07 26.30
C LEU A 147 -1.75 9.30 27.07
N ILE A 148 -1.01 10.15 26.40
CA ILE A 148 -0.44 11.37 27.01
C ILE A 148 -1.07 12.59 26.33
N PRO A 149 -1.86 13.41 27.05
CA PRO A 149 -2.29 14.70 26.51
C PRO A 149 -1.06 15.56 26.17
N THR A 150 -1.05 16.16 24.99
CA THR A 150 0.14 16.91 24.53
C THR A 150 0.38 18.20 25.29
N ASN A 151 -0.62 18.68 26.04
CA ASN A 151 -0.50 19.82 26.96
C ASN A 151 0.02 19.44 28.37
N THR A 152 0.40 18.18 28.59
CA THR A 152 1.05 17.75 29.85
C THR A 152 2.38 18.50 30.00
N PRO A 153 2.64 19.10 31.18
CA PRO A 153 3.87 19.87 31.42
C PRO A 153 5.13 19.08 31.07
N GLY A 154 6.01 19.67 30.29
CA GLY A 154 7.27 19.07 29.87
C GLY A 154 7.17 18.23 28.56
N VAL A 155 5.99 17.98 28.02
CA VAL A 155 5.84 17.36 26.70
C VAL A 155 6.21 18.36 25.63
N GLU A 156 7.17 17.99 24.78
CA GLU A 156 7.60 18.80 23.65
C GLU A 156 7.05 18.22 22.34
N ILE A 157 6.33 19.06 21.59
CA ILE A 157 6.03 18.84 20.18
C ILE A 157 7.04 19.64 19.38
N GLY A 158 7.93 18.95 18.68
CA GLY A 158 9.01 19.58 17.92
C GLY A 158 8.56 20.20 16.60
N HIS A 159 9.50 20.80 15.90
CA HIS A 159 9.28 21.33 14.58
C HIS A 159 8.96 20.22 13.57
N ARG A 160 8.31 20.58 12.47
CA ARG A 160 7.89 19.63 11.45
C ARG A 160 9.07 19.02 10.70
N HIS A 161 8.97 17.73 10.39
CA HIS A 161 9.75 17.13 9.31
C HIS A 161 9.13 17.51 7.96
N PHE A 162 9.95 17.49 6.91
CA PHE A 162 9.51 17.86 5.56
C PHE A 162 9.91 16.77 4.56
N PRO A 163 9.19 15.65 4.52
CA PRO A 163 9.57 14.50 3.70
C PRO A 163 9.33 14.77 2.21
N LEU A 164 10.43 14.83 1.44
CA LEU A 164 10.41 14.96 -0.02
C LEU A 164 9.51 16.09 -0.54
N ASN A 165 9.51 17.23 0.14
CA ASN A 165 8.68 18.39 -0.23
C ASN A 165 7.15 18.13 -0.14
N VAL A 166 6.73 17.13 0.64
CA VAL A 166 5.31 16.84 0.90
C VAL A 166 4.89 17.50 2.21
N PRO A 167 3.99 18.50 2.20
CA PRO A 167 3.67 19.29 3.38
C PRO A 167 2.61 18.62 4.28
N PHE A 168 2.73 17.34 4.60
CA PHE A 168 1.85 16.72 5.57
C PHE A 168 2.37 16.88 7.00
N GLN A 169 1.46 16.75 7.97
CA GLN A 169 1.77 16.89 9.37
C GLN A 169 2.61 15.71 9.86
N ASN A 170 3.91 15.95 10.08
CA ASN A 170 4.86 14.94 10.54
C ASN A 170 5.95 15.64 11.34
N GLY A 171 6.31 15.10 12.50
CA GLY A 171 7.31 15.73 13.36
C GLY A 171 7.78 14.86 14.50
N PRO A 172 8.74 15.35 15.29
CA PRO A 172 9.21 14.69 16.50
C PRO A 172 8.33 15.04 17.70
N THR A 173 8.41 14.20 18.74
CA THR A 173 7.93 14.49 20.09
C THR A 173 8.94 13.99 21.14
N ARG A 174 9.08 14.72 22.24
CA ARG A 174 10.03 14.44 23.30
C ARG A 174 9.40 14.66 24.67
N GLY A 175 9.92 13.97 25.63
CA GLY A 175 9.67 14.19 27.06
C GLY A 175 10.89 13.70 27.85
N ASN A 176 11.22 14.40 28.90
CA ASN A 176 12.30 14.02 29.79
C ASN A 176 11.81 14.06 31.23
N ASP A 177 11.78 12.88 31.86
CA ASP A 177 11.34 12.70 33.24
C ASP A 177 9.91 13.23 33.54
N ILE A 178 8.99 13.00 32.61
CA ILE A 178 7.59 13.46 32.68
C ILE A 178 6.78 12.54 33.58
N PHE A 179 6.28 13.05 34.71
CA PHE A 179 5.37 12.28 35.56
C PHE A 179 3.94 12.29 35.02
N VAL A 180 3.34 11.10 34.96
CA VAL A 180 1.93 10.91 34.63
C VAL A 180 1.31 9.80 35.50
N PRO A 181 0.00 9.86 35.79
CA PRO A 181 -0.70 8.79 36.51
C PRO A 181 -0.60 7.45 35.80
N ILE A 182 -0.60 6.36 36.55
CA ILE A 182 -0.52 5.00 36.02
C ILE A 182 -1.72 4.65 35.14
N ASP A 183 -2.88 5.23 35.41
CA ASP A 183 -4.13 5.05 34.66
C ASP A 183 -4.07 5.59 33.21
N TYR A 184 -2.98 6.29 32.87
CA TYR A 184 -2.73 6.70 31.47
C TYR A 184 -2.28 5.52 30.60
N ILE A 185 -1.93 4.37 31.17
CA ILE A 185 -1.70 3.12 30.41
C ILE A 185 -3.01 2.75 29.73
N ILE A 186 -2.95 2.45 28.44
CA ILE A 186 -4.12 2.02 27.66
C ILE A 186 -4.62 0.68 28.22
N GLY A 187 -5.85 0.65 28.67
CA GLY A 187 -6.46 -0.49 29.35
C GLY A 187 -6.16 -0.57 30.83
N GLY A 188 -5.51 0.46 31.40
CA GLY A 188 -5.18 0.55 32.82
C GLY A 188 -3.92 -0.22 33.24
N PRO A 189 -3.62 -0.21 34.54
CA PRO A 189 -2.38 -0.81 35.10
C PRO A 189 -2.21 -2.30 34.77
N GLU A 190 -3.28 -3.04 34.64
CA GLU A 190 -3.27 -4.47 34.31
C GLU A 190 -2.71 -4.78 32.92
N MET A 191 -2.70 -3.78 32.04
CA MET A 191 -2.18 -3.89 30.68
C MET A 191 -0.72 -3.46 30.55
N ALA A 192 -0.04 -3.22 31.68
CA ALA A 192 1.41 -2.99 31.69
C ALA A 192 2.17 -4.15 31.05
N GLY A 193 3.11 -3.85 30.16
CA GLY A 193 3.87 -4.86 29.41
C GLY A 193 3.14 -5.52 28.24
N GLN A 194 1.85 -5.25 28.03
CA GLN A 194 1.07 -5.83 26.91
C GLN A 194 1.12 -4.98 25.63
N GLY A 195 1.85 -3.88 25.64
CA GLY A 195 1.88 -2.94 24.51
C GLY A 195 2.32 -3.56 23.20
N TRP A 196 3.30 -4.48 23.22
CA TRP A 196 3.74 -5.14 21.98
C TRP A 196 2.62 -5.97 21.33
N ARG A 197 1.87 -6.73 22.14
CA ARG A 197 0.72 -7.50 21.65
C ARG A 197 -0.35 -6.57 21.05
N MET A 198 -0.71 -5.51 21.75
CA MET A 198 -1.67 -4.51 21.28
C MET A 198 -1.26 -3.92 19.92
N LEU A 199 0.01 -3.52 19.79
CA LEU A 199 0.55 -2.95 18.57
C LEU A 199 0.51 -3.94 17.39
N VAL A 200 0.95 -5.17 17.60
CA VAL A 200 0.96 -6.19 16.54
C VAL A 200 -0.46 -6.50 16.06
N GLU A 201 -1.42 -6.61 16.96
CA GLU A 201 -2.81 -6.91 16.61
C GLU A 201 -3.46 -5.75 15.85
N CYS A 202 -3.41 -4.54 16.36
CA CYS A 202 -4.05 -3.37 15.75
C CYS A 202 -3.32 -2.88 14.48
N LEU A 203 -1.97 -2.78 14.50
CA LEU A 203 -1.20 -2.30 13.36
C LEU A 203 -1.29 -3.24 12.14
N SER A 204 -1.48 -4.53 12.34
CA SER A 204 -1.61 -5.48 11.22
C SER A 204 -2.88 -5.25 10.41
N VAL A 205 -3.97 -4.88 11.07
CA VAL A 205 -5.25 -4.53 10.44
C VAL A 205 -5.12 -3.21 9.68
N GLY A 206 -4.62 -2.17 10.34
CA GLY A 206 -4.41 -0.85 9.73
C GLY A 206 -3.50 -0.90 8.51
N ARG A 207 -2.42 -1.69 8.56
CA ARG A 207 -1.52 -1.94 7.42
C ARG A 207 -2.25 -2.51 6.21
N GLY A 208 -3.25 -3.37 6.41
CA GLY A 208 -4.06 -3.96 5.33
C GLY A 208 -5.03 -2.98 4.67
N ILE A 209 -5.36 -1.87 5.32
CA ILE A 209 -6.37 -0.91 4.86
C ILE A 209 -5.72 0.36 4.32
N THR A 210 -4.96 1.08 5.14
CA THR A 210 -4.60 2.48 4.88
C THR A 210 -3.69 2.65 3.67
N LEU A 211 -2.49 2.10 3.70
CA LEU A 211 -1.52 2.27 2.62
C LEU A 211 -1.91 1.56 1.32
N PRO A 212 -2.48 0.33 1.36
CA PRO A 212 -3.02 -0.28 0.16
C PRO A 212 -4.11 0.55 -0.51
N SER A 213 -5.06 1.09 0.26
CA SER A 213 -6.13 1.92 -0.27
C SER A 213 -5.62 3.24 -0.84
N ASN A 214 -4.70 3.91 -0.13
CA ASN A 214 -4.10 5.16 -0.60
C ASN A 214 -3.32 4.95 -1.90
N SER A 215 -2.49 3.91 -1.97
CA SER A 215 -1.72 3.60 -3.18
C SER A 215 -2.63 3.20 -4.35
N THR A 216 -3.67 2.41 -4.08
CA THR A 216 -4.63 1.96 -5.10
C THR A 216 -5.44 3.14 -5.65
N GLY A 217 -5.96 4.02 -4.79
CA GLY A 217 -6.72 5.19 -5.23
C GLY A 217 -5.88 6.16 -6.04
N SER A 218 -4.65 6.43 -5.59
CA SER A 218 -3.68 7.22 -6.37
C SER A 218 -3.43 6.59 -7.74
N LEU A 219 -3.18 5.28 -7.81
CA LEU A 219 -2.93 4.61 -9.08
C LEU A 219 -4.14 4.59 -10.01
N LYS A 220 -5.36 4.39 -9.49
CA LYS A 220 -6.59 4.48 -10.30
C LYS A 220 -6.73 5.85 -10.96
N SER A 221 -6.47 6.92 -10.21
CA SER A 221 -6.48 8.29 -10.74
C SER A 221 -5.38 8.51 -11.78
N VAL A 222 -4.15 8.06 -11.49
CA VAL A 222 -3.00 8.11 -12.42
C VAL A 222 -3.30 7.33 -13.70
N ALA A 223 -3.88 6.13 -13.61
CA ALA A 223 -4.21 5.31 -14.77
C ALA A 223 -5.18 6.02 -15.72
N LEU A 224 -6.28 6.56 -15.19
CA LEU A 224 -7.26 7.29 -15.98
C LEU A 224 -6.66 8.54 -16.61
N ALA A 225 -5.93 9.35 -15.83
CA ALA A 225 -5.32 10.59 -16.30
C ALA A 225 -4.24 10.34 -17.36
N THR A 226 -3.40 9.31 -17.15
CA THR A 226 -2.33 8.96 -18.10
C THR A 226 -2.89 8.40 -19.40
N GLY A 227 -3.94 7.55 -19.32
CA GLY A 227 -4.63 7.06 -20.51
C GLY A 227 -5.26 8.18 -21.34
N ALA A 228 -5.93 9.12 -20.67
CA ALA A 228 -6.49 10.31 -21.30
C ALA A 228 -5.39 11.19 -21.94
N TYR A 229 -4.30 11.46 -21.19
CA TYR A 229 -3.18 12.23 -21.69
C TYR A 229 -2.53 11.58 -22.92
N ALA A 230 -2.30 10.28 -22.89
CA ALA A 230 -1.71 9.53 -23.99
C ALA A 230 -2.56 9.59 -25.27
N HIS A 231 -3.90 9.65 -25.14
CA HIS A 231 -4.80 9.88 -26.27
C HIS A 231 -4.74 11.31 -26.80
N ILE A 232 -4.76 12.30 -25.90
CA ILE A 232 -4.82 13.73 -26.22
C ILE A 232 -3.50 14.23 -26.83
N ARG A 233 -2.36 13.83 -26.26
CA ARG A 233 -1.05 14.26 -26.69
C ARG A 233 -0.69 13.65 -28.03
N ARG A 234 -0.32 14.48 -28.99
CA ARG A 234 0.10 14.04 -30.34
C ARG A 234 1.56 14.41 -30.60
N GLN A 235 2.29 13.45 -31.13
CA GLN A 235 3.63 13.64 -31.69
C GLN A 235 3.69 12.88 -33.02
N PHE A 236 4.55 13.27 -33.94
CA PHE A 236 4.62 12.67 -35.27
C PHE A 236 3.25 12.57 -35.97
N ARG A 237 2.36 13.51 -35.69
CA ARG A 237 0.97 13.62 -36.21
C ARG A 237 0.00 12.55 -35.71
N VAL A 238 0.42 11.70 -34.79
CA VAL A 238 -0.44 10.67 -34.18
C VAL A 238 -0.53 10.86 -32.65
N SER A 239 -1.57 10.33 -32.05
CA SER A 239 -1.66 10.20 -30.60
C SER A 239 -0.48 9.37 -30.08
N ILE A 240 0.19 9.82 -29.03
CA ILE A 240 1.34 9.08 -28.48
C ILE A 240 0.93 7.70 -27.95
N GLY A 241 -0.30 7.54 -27.49
CA GLY A 241 -0.84 6.28 -27.02
C GLY A 241 -1.02 5.20 -28.11
N LYS A 242 -0.74 5.51 -29.38
CA LYS A 242 -0.68 4.55 -30.49
C LYS A 242 0.74 4.07 -30.80
N MET A 243 1.73 4.49 -30.01
CA MET A 243 3.12 4.08 -30.17
C MET A 243 3.38 2.87 -29.28
N GLU A 244 3.92 1.79 -29.82
CA GLU A 244 4.17 0.54 -29.08
C GLU A 244 5.01 0.75 -27.80
N GLY A 245 6.02 1.64 -27.83
CA GLY A 245 6.81 2.00 -26.66
C GLY A 245 6.03 2.74 -25.55
N ILE A 246 4.82 3.24 -25.86
CA ILE A 246 3.89 3.85 -24.88
C ILE A 246 2.83 2.83 -24.45
N GLU A 247 2.46 1.87 -25.32
CA GLU A 247 1.46 0.85 -25.01
C GLU A 247 1.90 -0.06 -23.86
N GLU A 248 3.16 -0.49 -23.83
CA GLU A 248 3.71 -1.34 -22.78
C GLU A 248 3.56 -0.72 -21.37
N PRO A 249 4.07 0.51 -21.08
CA PRO A 249 3.86 1.12 -19.76
C PRO A 249 2.40 1.46 -19.46
N LEU A 250 1.56 1.80 -20.46
CA LEU A 250 0.11 1.98 -20.26
C LEU A 250 -0.56 0.68 -19.81
N ALA A 251 -0.20 -0.45 -20.42
CA ALA A 251 -0.72 -1.75 -20.05
C ALA A 251 -0.31 -2.14 -18.63
N ARG A 252 0.95 -1.88 -18.27
CA ARG A 252 1.48 -2.10 -16.93
C ARG A 252 0.75 -1.26 -15.87
N ILE A 253 0.44 0.00 -16.18
CA ILE A 253 -0.37 0.88 -15.32
C ILE A 253 -1.79 0.33 -15.15
N ALA A 254 -2.46 -0.05 -16.25
CA ALA A 254 -3.83 -0.58 -16.23
C ALA A 254 -3.93 -1.90 -15.46
N GLY A 255 -3.05 -2.85 -15.78
CA GLY A 255 -3.01 -4.15 -15.14
C GLY A 255 -2.75 -4.04 -13.64
N ASN A 256 -1.77 -3.22 -13.24
CA ASN A 256 -1.49 -2.97 -11.82
C ASN A 256 -2.65 -2.29 -11.09
N ALA A 257 -3.36 -1.35 -11.71
CA ALA A 257 -4.54 -0.73 -11.11
C ALA A 257 -5.63 -1.76 -10.81
N TYR A 258 -5.87 -2.71 -11.71
CA TYR A 258 -6.83 -3.80 -11.50
C TYR A 258 -6.39 -4.77 -10.41
N VAL A 259 -5.13 -5.22 -10.43
CA VAL A 259 -4.56 -6.16 -9.46
C VAL A 259 -4.53 -5.57 -8.05
N MET A 260 -4.10 -4.31 -7.91
CA MET A 260 -4.04 -3.65 -6.60
C MET A 260 -5.42 -3.45 -5.98
N ASP A 261 -6.40 -3.04 -6.78
CA ASP A 261 -7.78 -2.87 -6.32
C ASP A 261 -8.40 -4.22 -5.92
N ALA A 262 -8.11 -5.30 -6.66
CA ALA A 262 -8.52 -6.66 -6.31
C ALA A 262 -7.90 -7.11 -4.97
N ALA A 263 -6.59 -6.92 -4.79
CA ALA A 263 -5.88 -7.30 -3.58
C ALA A 263 -6.34 -6.51 -2.35
N ALA A 264 -6.53 -5.19 -2.49
CA ALA A 264 -7.02 -4.33 -1.42
C ALA A 264 -8.48 -4.63 -1.04
N THR A 265 -9.32 -4.99 -2.02
CA THR A 265 -10.71 -5.39 -1.76
C THR A 265 -10.77 -6.73 -1.03
N LEU A 266 -9.99 -7.72 -1.45
CA LEU A 266 -10.01 -9.06 -0.85
C LEU A 266 -9.58 -9.03 0.62
N ILE A 267 -8.52 -8.27 0.95
CA ILE A 267 -8.07 -8.19 2.35
C ILE A 267 -9.09 -7.46 3.24
N THR A 268 -9.72 -6.38 2.75
CA THR A 268 -10.74 -5.68 3.52
C THR A 268 -11.99 -6.54 3.73
N ALA A 269 -12.35 -7.39 2.77
CA ALA A 269 -13.41 -8.36 2.92
C ALA A 269 -13.10 -9.40 4.02
N GLY A 270 -11.87 -9.91 4.08
CA GLY A 270 -11.43 -10.79 5.17
C GLY A 270 -11.50 -10.13 6.55
N ILE A 271 -11.02 -8.88 6.66
CA ILE A 271 -11.10 -8.10 7.91
C ILE A 271 -12.56 -7.91 8.35
N MET A 272 -13.47 -7.66 7.42
CA MET A 272 -14.92 -7.54 7.73
C MET A 272 -15.52 -8.84 8.26
N GLN A 273 -14.94 -9.99 7.95
CA GLN A 273 -15.33 -11.30 8.47
C GLN A 273 -14.68 -11.62 9.83
N GLY A 274 -13.94 -10.70 10.42
CA GLY A 274 -13.28 -10.85 11.72
C GLY A 274 -11.88 -11.45 11.63
N GLU A 275 -11.36 -11.69 10.43
CA GLU A 275 -10.00 -12.20 10.24
C GLU A 275 -8.94 -11.16 10.63
N LYS A 276 -7.82 -11.64 11.18
CA LYS A 276 -6.64 -10.81 11.50
C LYS A 276 -5.45 -11.19 10.58
N PRO A 277 -5.48 -10.79 9.29
CA PRO A 277 -4.60 -11.32 8.25
C PRO A 277 -3.19 -10.69 8.28
N ALA A 278 -2.38 -10.96 9.29
CA ALA A 278 -1.06 -10.35 9.49
C ALA A 278 -0.10 -10.53 8.29
N VAL A 279 -0.09 -11.72 7.66
CA VAL A 279 0.76 -12.01 6.49
C VAL A 279 0.18 -11.35 5.24
N LEU A 280 -1.12 -11.47 5.00
CA LEU A 280 -1.76 -10.88 3.83
C LEU A 280 -1.71 -9.35 3.86
N SER A 281 -1.85 -8.73 5.03
CA SER A 281 -1.68 -7.28 5.17
C SER A 281 -0.28 -6.81 4.78
N ALA A 282 0.74 -7.60 5.11
CA ALA A 282 2.12 -7.34 4.71
C ALA A 282 2.31 -7.47 3.19
N ILE A 283 1.73 -8.50 2.56
CA ILE A 283 1.75 -8.72 1.11
C ILE A 283 1.09 -7.53 0.40
N VAL A 284 -0.12 -7.18 0.79
CA VAL A 284 -0.91 -6.12 0.12
C VAL A 284 -0.22 -4.76 0.28
N LYS A 285 0.26 -4.42 1.49
CA LYS A 285 1.01 -3.20 1.71
C LYS A 285 2.26 -3.13 0.82
N TYR A 286 3.06 -4.19 0.81
CA TYR A 286 4.29 -4.26 0.02
C TYR A 286 4.00 -4.07 -1.47
N HIS A 287 3.11 -4.88 -2.04
CA HIS A 287 2.84 -4.85 -3.47
C HIS A 287 2.10 -3.60 -3.93
N CYS A 288 1.10 -3.12 -3.18
CA CYS A 288 0.37 -1.90 -3.56
C CYS A 288 1.30 -0.68 -3.57
N THR A 289 2.17 -0.53 -2.58
CA THR A 289 3.09 0.62 -2.54
C THR A 289 4.17 0.54 -3.61
N HIS A 290 4.78 -0.62 -3.85
CA HIS A 290 5.80 -0.79 -4.91
C HIS A 290 5.23 -0.70 -6.32
N ARG A 291 4.14 -1.41 -6.60
CA ARG A 291 3.49 -1.38 -7.92
C ARG A 291 2.92 0.01 -8.21
N GLY A 292 2.37 0.68 -7.19
CA GLY A 292 1.92 2.08 -7.29
C GLY A 292 3.05 3.03 -7.65
N GLN A 293 4.19 2.95 -6.96
CA GLN A 293 5.36 3.77 -7.27
C GLN A 293 5.87 3.51 -8.71
N ARG A 294 5.99 2.25 -9.12
CA ARG A 294 6.44 1.90 -10.48
C ARG A 294 5.51 2.47 -11.53
N ALA A 295 4.21 2.34 -11.33
CA ALA A 295 3.22 2.86 -12.28
C ALA A 295 3.23 4.41 -12.36
N ILE A 296 3.52 5.12 -11.25
CA ILE A 296 3.71 6.56 -11.27
C ILE A 296 4.96 6.94 -12.11
N ILE A 297 6.05 6.18 -11.98
CA ILE A 297 7.26 6.39 -12.80
C ILE A 297 6.94 6.15 -14.28
N ASP A 298 6.28 5.05 -14.62
CA ASP A 298 5.84 4.77 -15.99
C ASP A 298 4.95 5.91 -16.55
N ALA A 299 4.05 6.45 -15.72
CA ALA A 299 3.20 7.57 -16.11
C ALA A 299 3.99 8.88 -16.34
N MET A 300 5.03 9.13 -15.54
CA MET A 300 5.93 10.28 -15.73
C MET A 300 6.73 10.14 -17.04
N ASP A 301 7.21 8.95 -17.37
CA ASP A 301 7.90 8.67 -18.64
C ASP A 301 6.98 8.94 -19.83
N ILE A 302 5.72 8.49 -19.77
CA ILE A 302 4.70 8.77 -20.80
C ILE A 302 4.40 10.27 -20.91
N ALA A 303 4.30 10.98 -19.78
CA ALA A 303 3.99 12.40 -19.76
C ALA A 303 5.17 13.27 -20.20
N GLY A 304 6.41 12.77 -20.10
CA GLY A 304 7.63 13.50 -20.42
C GLY A 304 7.78 14.77 -19.60
N GLY A 305 8.16 15.89 -20.24
CA GLY A 305 8.34 17.17 -19.55
C GLY A 305 7.14 17.63 -18.73
N LYS A 306 5.92 17.35 -19.17
CA LYS A 306 4.70 17.62 -18.41
C LYS A 306 4.67 16.94 -17.05
N GLY A 307 5.21 15.72 -16.96
CA GLY A 307 5.23 14.93 -15.72
C GLY A 307 6.10 15.54 -14.63
N ILE A 308 7.18 16.25 -15.00
CA ILE A 308 8.16 16.81 -14.06
C ILE A 308 7.93 18.29 -13.72
N MET A 309 7.19 19.05 -14.53
CA MET A 309 6.90 20.47 -14.26
C MET A 309 5.82 20.57 -13.19
N LEU A 310 6.17 21.13 -12.02
CA LEU A 310 5.23 21.34 -10.92
C LEU A 310 4.14 22.35 -11.31
N GLY A 311 3.05 22.34 -10.56
CA GLY A 311 1.94 23.27 -10.70
C GLY A 311 0.58 22.59 -10.60
N ASN A 312 -0.49 23.37 -10.72
CA ASN A 312 -1.86 22.91 -10.61
C ASN A 312 -2.28 21.97 -11.76
N SER A 313 -1.65 22.12 -12.92
CA SER A 313 -1.92 21.30 -14.09
C SER A 313 -1.18 19.95 -14.09
N ASN A 314 -0.20 19.77 -13.19
CA ASN A 314 0.53 18.50 -13.06
C ASN A 314 -0.29 17.49 -12.27
N PHE A 315 -0.46 16.28 -12.82
CA PHE A 315 -1.25 15.20 -12.21
C PHE A 315 -0.41 14.06 -11.63
N LEU A 316 0.93 14.16 -11.67
CA LEU A 316 1.87 13.08 -11.31
C LEU A 316 2.85 13.46 -10.20
N ALA A 317 3.40 14.68 -10.24
CA ALA A 317 4.55 15.05 -9.42
C ALA A 317 4.30 14.89 -7.91
N ARG A 318 3.11 15.23 -7.42
CA ARG A 318 2.75 15.06 -6.01
C ARG A 318 2.67 13.59 -5.61
N ALA A 319 2.11 12.75 -6.48
CA ALA A 319 2.07 11.30 -6.27
C ALA A 319 3.50 10.72 -6.27
N TYR A 320 4.37 11.15 -7.17
CA TYR A 320 5.78 10.75 -7.23
C TYR A 320 6.53 11.12 -5.95
N GLN A 321 6.38 12.35 -5.45
CA GLN A 321 7.01 12.80 -4.21
C GLN A 321 6.52 12.00 -2.99
N GLY A 322 5.23 11.64 -2.96
CA GLY A 322 4.64 10.91 -1.84
C GLY A 322 4.91 9.40 -1.84
N ALA A 323 5.11 8.78 -2.99
CA ALA A 323 5.24 7.33 -3.11
C ALA A 323 6.37 6.71 -2.26
N PRO A 324 7.59 7.27 -2.13
CA PRO A 324 8.63 6.74 -1.28
C PRO A 324 8.29 6.73 0.22
N ILE A 325 7.41 7.63 0.66
CA ILE A 325 6.94 7.66 2.05
C ILE A 325 6.15 6.38 2.35
N ALA A 326 5.22 6.01 1.47
CA ALA A 326 4.41 4.81 1.62
C ALA A 326 5.24 3.51 1.64
N ILE A 327 6.38 3.48 0.94
CA ILE A 327 7.32 2.34 0.96
C ILE A 327 8.00 2.20 2.32
N THR A 328 8.25 3.31 3.01
CA THR A 328 9.04 3.35 4.24
C THR A 328 8.22 3.10 5.49
N VAL A 329 7.01 3.68 5.58
CA VAL A 329 6.18 3.63 6.80
C VAL A 329 5.41 2.32 6.95
N GLU A 330 4.90 2.04 8.15
CA GLU A 330 4.13 0.83 8.51
C GLU A 330 4.90 -0.49 8.25
N GLY A 331 6.19 -0.46 8.52
CA GLY A 331 7.12 -1.53 8.18
C GLY A 331 7.74 -1.30 6.79
N ALA A 332 9.03 -0.96 6.80
CA ALA A 332 9.78 -0.74 5.56
C ALA A 332 9.65 -1.93 4.61
N ASN A 333 9.45 -1.67 3.33
CA ASN A 333 9.19 -2.74 2.35
C ASN A 333 10.32 -3.77 2.26
N ILE A 334 11.57 -3.37 2.47
CA ILE A 334 12.71 -4.30 2.54
C ILE A 334 12.51 -5.31 3.67
N LEU A 335 12.20 -4.83 4.89
CA LEU A 335 11.91 -5.68 6.04
C LEU A 335 10.67 -6.55 5.79
N THR A 336 9.61 -5.96 5.28
CA THR A 336 8.34 -6.65 5.02
C THR A 336 8.54 -7.83 4.09
N ARG A 337 9.22 -7.64 2.94
CA ARG A 337 9.50 -8.71 1.99
C ARG A 337 10.46 -9.75 2.54
N SER A 338 11.54 -9.32 3.20
CA SER A 338 12.64 -10.21 3.59
C SER A 338 12.35 -11.05 4.83
N MET A 339 11.55 -10.53 5.77
CA MET A 339 11.38 -11.14 7.09
C MET A 339 9.92 -11.38 7.48
N ILE A 340 8.97 -10.50 7.07
CA ILE A 340 7.60 -10.60 7.59
C ILE A 340 6.78 -11.60 6.77
N ILE A 341 6.74 -11.46 5.45
CA ILE A 341 5.83 -12.24 4.60
C ILE A 341 6.06 -13.74 4.78
N PHE A 342 7.26 -14.22 4.48
CA PHE A 342 7.53 -15.66 4.60
C PHE A 342 7.90 -16.07 6.02
N GLY A 343 8.73 -15.27 6.71
CA GLY A 343 9.21 -15.65 8.05
C GLY A 343 8.10 -15.81 9.09
N GLN A 344 7.07 -14.98 9.05
CA GLN A 344 5.87 -15.18 9.88
C GLN A 344 4.91 -16.21 9.27
N GLY A 345 4.76 -16.21 7.93
CA GLY A 345 3.88 -17.11 7.22
C GLY A 345 4.29 -18.58 7.37
N ALA A 346 5.58 -18.90 7.30
CA ALA A 346 6.10 -20.25 7.43
C ALA A 346 5.74 -20.92 8.75
N ILE A 347 5.77 -20.17 9.86
CA ILE A 347 5.44 -20.72 11.18
C ILE A 347 3.93 -20.77 11.40
N ARG A 348 3.20 -19.70 11.03
CA ARG A 348 1.78 -19.52 11.36
C ARG A 348 0.83 -20.26 10.42
N CYS A 349 1.21 -20.42 9.15
CA CYS A 349 0.35 -21.00 8.11
C CYS A 349 0.74 -22.42 7.73
N HIS A 350 1.87 -22.96 8.21
CA HIS A 350 2.26 -24.33 7.95
C HIS A 350 1.40 -25.29 8.80
N PRO A 351 0.85 -26.38 8.21
CA PRO A 351 -0.10 -27.26 8.91
C PRO A 351 0.48 -27.97 10.13
N TYR A 352 1.80 -28.20 10.19
CA TYR A 352 2.42 -29.03 11.24
C TYR A 352 3.46 -28.30 12.10
N VAL A 353 4.21 -27.33 11.56
CA VAL A 353 5.34 -26.69 12.26
C VAL A 353 4.95 -26.10 13.61
N LEU A 354 3.78 -25.46 13.70
CA LEU A 354 3.32 -24.88 14.97
C LEU A 354 2.95 -25.97 15.98
N GLN A 355 2.39 -27.09 15.52
CA GLN A 355 2.04 -28.25 16.36
C GLN A 355 3.32 -28.92 16.90
N GLU A 356 4.32 -29.13 16.05
CA GLU A 356 5.63 -29.67 16.45
C GLU A 356 6.32 -28.78 17.49
N MET A 357 6.30 -27.46 17.29
CA MET A 357 6.87 -26.50 18.25
C MET A 357 6.13 -26.52 19.59
N ALA A 358 4.80 -26.57 19.57
CA ALA A 358 3.99 -26.62 20.79
C ALA A 358 4.21 -27.93 21.56
N ALA A 359 4.22 -29.06 20.87
CA ALA A 359 4.50 -30.37 21.46
C ALA A 359 5.91 -30.47 22.05
N ALA A 360 6.92 -29.93 21.36
CA ALA A 360 8.28 -29.84 21.88
C ALA A 360 8.38 -28.95 23.13
N ALA A 361 7.67 -27.80 23.14
CA ALA A 361 7.66 -26.89 24.29
C ALA A 361 6.99 -27.49 25.53
N SER A 362 5.97 -28.33 25.34
CA SER A 362 5.27 -29.07 26.42
C SER A 362 5.91 -30.43 26.78
N ASN A 363 7.00 -30.82 26.11
CA ASN A 363 7.63 -32.13 26.20
C ASN A 363 6.65 -33.31 25.95
N ASP A 364 5.63 -33.11 25.10
CA ASP A 364 4.69 -34.17 24.69
C ASP A 364 5.24 -34.90 23.47
N VAL A 365 5.94 -36.02 23.74
CA VAL A 365 6.59 -36.87 22.72
C VAL A 365 5.56 -37.46 21.76
N ASN A 366 4.40 -37.90 22.26
CA ASN A 366 3.37 -38.54 21.42
C ASN A 366 2.76 -37.53 20.42
N ALA A 367 2.43 -36.32 20.89
CA ALA A 367 1.93 -35.26 20.02
C ALA A 367 3.00 -34.84 19.00
N PHE A 368 4.28 -34.77 19.42
CA PHE A 368 5.39 -34.47 18.54
C PHE A 368 5.55 -35.50 17.43
N ASP A 369 5.59 -36.80 17.78
CA ASP A 369 5.73 -37.90 16.81
C ASP A 369 4.56 -37.92 15.82
N GLN A 370 3.34 -37.74 16.28
CA GLN A 370 2.16 -37.65 15.41
C GLN A 370 2.26 -36.48 14.41
N ALA A 371 2.65 -35.29 14.87
CA ALA A 371 2.83 -34.13 14.02
C ALA A 371 3.96 -34.37 13.00
N LEU A 372 5.10 -34.90 13.44
CA LEU A 372 6.28 -35.18 12.61
C LEU A 372 5.98 -36.21 11.50
N PHE A 373 5.34 -37.36 11.82
CA PHE A 373 4.99 -38.34 10.79
C PHE A 373 3.97 -37.80 9.79
N SER A 374 3.01 -37.00 10.25
CA SER A 374 2.06 -36.30 9.36
C SER A 374 2.77 -35.31 8.47
N HIS A 375 3.76 -34.58 8.99
CA HIS A 375 4.60 -33.62 8.23
C HIS A 375 5.44 -34.35 7.16
N ILE A 376 6.07 -35.49 7.49
CA ILE A 376 6.81 -36.30 6.51
C ILE A 376 5.88 -36.77 5.39
N GLY A 377 4.67 -37.22 5.71
CA GLY A 377 3.64 -37.55 4.72
C GLY A 377 3.24 -36.37 3.83
N HIS A 378 3.13 -35.20 4.43
CA HIS A 378 2.85 -33.94 3.70
C HIS A 378 3.96 -33.61 2.69
N VAL A 379 5.24 -33.68 3.10
CA VAL A 379 6.39 -33.44 2.21
C VAL A 379 6.40 -34.45 1.06
N GLY A 380 6.17 -35.73 1.32
CA GLY A 380 6.07 -36.76 0.28
C GLY A 380 4.94 -36.46 -0.71
N SER A 381 3.75 -36.14 -0.20
CA SER A 381 2.60 -35.74 -1.03
C SER A 381 2.89 -34.48 -1.86
N SER A 382 3.49 -33.45 -1.26
CA SER A 382 3.85 -32.20 -1.96
C SER A 382 4.89 -32.42 -3.04
N THR A 383 5.86 -33.33 -2.81
CA THR A 383 6.86 -33.72 -3.82
C THR A 383 6.22 -34.39 -5.03
N MET A 384 5.36 -35.40 -4.78
CA MET A 384 4.66 -36.11 -5.86
C MET A 384 3.71 -35.20 -6.64
N ARG A 385 3.00 -34.32 -5.94
CA ARG A 385 2.12 -33.31 -6.57
C ARG A 385 2.91 -32.32 -7.43
N SER A 386 4.04 -31.80 -6.92
CA SER A 386 4.90 -30.87 -7.67
C SER A 386 5.45 -31.53 -8.94
N LEU A 387 5.92 -32.76 -8.86
CA LEU A 387 6.41 -33.50 -10.03
C LEU A 387 5.29 -33.75 -11.05
N TRP A 388 4.16 -34.28 -10.60
CA TRP A 388 3.03 -34.59 -11.48
C TRP A 388 2.45 -33.34 -12.16
N LEU A 389 2.27 -32.27 -11.38
CA LEU A 389 1.77 -31.00 -11.92
C LEU A 389 2.82 -30.29 -12.78
N GLY A 390 4.11 -30.50 -12.54
CA GLY A 390 5.19 -30.07 -13.41
C GLY A 390 5.14 -30.76 -14.77
N LEU A 391 5.09 -32.10 -14.79
CA LEU A 391 5.01 -32.89 -16.04
C LEU A 391 3.75 -32.61 -16.85
N THR A 392 2.61 -32.41 -16.20
CA THR A 392 1.31 -32.16 -16.86
C THR A 392 1.02 -30.68 -17.10
N ALA A 393 1.95 -29.80 -16.77
CA ALA A 393 1.73 -28.33 -16.76
C ALA A 393 0.46 -27.94 -15.99
N GLY A 394 0.15 -28.66 -14.91
CA GLY A 394 -1.03 -28.45 -14.07
C GLY A 394 -2.36 -28.91 -14.66
N ARG A 395 -2.40 -29.42 -15.92
CA ARG A 395 -3.65 -29.72 -16.64
C ARG A 395 -4.56 -30.73 -15.95
N THR A 396 -4.01 -31.59 -15.12
CA THR A 396 -4.75 -32.62 -14.36
C THR A 396 -5.35 -32.10 -13.06
N SER A 397 -5.03 -30.88 -12.63
CA SER A 397 -5.60 -30.32 -11.42
C SER A 397 -7.01 -29.77 -11.63
N ALA A 398 -7.79 -29.77 -10.54
CA ALA A 398 -9.14 -29.23 -10.54
C ALA A 398 -9.16 -27.72 -10.86
N SER A 399 -10.26 -27.27 -11.44
CA SER A 399 -10.55 -25.84 -11.64
C SER A 399 -12.04 -25.60 -11.35
N PRO A 400 -12.39 -24.51 -10.66
CA PRO A 400 -13.78 -24.17 -10.41
C PRO A 400 -14.52 -23.72 -11.68
N THR A 401 -13.78 -23.44 -12.77
CA THR A 401 -14.34 -22.90 -14.01
C THR A 401 -13.93 -23.73 -15.22
N ARG A 402 -14.69 -23.57 -16.32
CA ARG A 402 -14.39 -24.20 -17.61
C ARG A 402 -14.10 -23.16 -18.71
N ASP A 403 -14.14 -21.88 -18.38
CA ASP A 403 -13.91 -20.74 -19.28
C ASP A 403 -12.41 -20.45 -19.53
N GLY A 404 -12.10 -19.30 -20.13
CA GLY A 404 -10.73 -18.85 -20.43
C GLY A 404 -9.82 -18.68 -19.21
N THR A 405 -10.38 -18.63 -17.99
CA THR A 405 -9.61 -18.52 -16.73
C THR A 405 -9.21 -19.88 -16.16
N ARG A 406 -9.74 -21.00 -16.68
CA ARG A 406 -9.46 -22.37 -16.20
C ARG A 406 -7.98 -22.65 -16.01
N ARG A 407 -7.15 -22.26 -16.99
CA ARG A 407 -5.71 -22.51 -16.96
C ARG A 407 -5.00 -21.81 -15.82
N TYR A 408 -5.48 -20.65 -15.41
CA TYR A 408 -4.91 -19.90 -14.30
C TYR A 408 -5.09 -20.64 -12.97
N TYR A 409 -6.27 -21.17 -12.68
CA TYR A 409 -6.50 -21.98 -11.48
C TYR A 409 -5.61 -23.22 -11.47
N GLN A 410 -5.39 -23.86 -12.63
CA GLN A 410 -4.52 -25.01 -12.74
C GLN A 410 -3.05 -24.66 -12.48
N HIS A 411 -2.57 -23.49 -12.94
CA HIS A 411 -1.23 -22.98 -12.63
C HIS A 411 -1.10 -22.54 -11.17
N LEU A 412 -2.13 -21.94 -10.58
CA LEU A 412 -2.16 -21.64 -9.14
C LEU A 412 -1.97 -22.90 -8.30
N ASN A 413 -2.69 -23.99 -8.62
CA ASN A 413 -2.52 -25.27 -7.94
C ASN A 413 -1.11 -25.83 -8.08
N ARG A 414 -0.51 -25.73 -9.26
CA ARG A 414 0.88 -26.16 -9.52
C ARG A 414 1.88 -25.34 -8.68
N ILE A 415 1.82 -24.02 -8.74
CA ILE A 415 2.75 -23.15 -8.02
C ILE A 415 2.54 -23.26 -6.50
N SER A 416 1.31 -23.45 -6.03
CA SER A 416 1.02 -23.70 -4.62
C SER A 416 1.68 -25.00 -4.11
N ALA A 417 1.63 -26.09 -4.88
CA ALA A 417 2.34 -27.33 -4.54
C ALA A 417 3.87 -27.13 -4.52
N ASN A 418 4.39 -26.35 -5.48
CA ASN A 418 5.80 -26.01 -5.52
C ASN A 418 6.23 -25.16 -4.29
N LEU A 419 5.41 -24.19 -3.88
CA LEU A 419 5.69 -23.38 -2.69
C LEU A 419 5.71 -24.23 -1.42
N ALA A 420 4.77 -25.15 -1.25
CA ALA A 420 4.75 -26.07 -0.11
C ALA A 420 6.05 -26.90 -0.05
N LEU A 421 6.42 -27.55 -1.14
CA LEU A 421 7.67 -28.31 -1.23
C LEU A 421 8.90 -27.47 -0.95
N LEU A 422 8.99 -26.27 -1.56
CA LEU A 422 10.13 -25.36 -1.37
C LEU A 422 10.24 -24.84 0.06
N SER A 423 9.10 -24.62 0.73
CA SER A 423 9.05 -24.20 2.13
C SER A 423 9.60 -25.28 3.05
N ASP A 424 9.10 -26.51 2.91
CA ASP A 424 9.53 -27.64 3.74
C ASP A 424 11.02 -27.96 3.55
N VAL A 425 11.46 -28.05 2.30
CA VAL A 425 12.88 -28.33 2.01
C VAL A 425 13.78 -27.19 2.48
N SER A 426 13.34 -25.94 2.37
CA SER A 426 14.11 -24.79 2.87
C SER A 426 14.22 -24.83 4.40
N MET A 427 13.14 -25.15 5.11
CA MET A 427 13.17 -25.31 6.57
C MET A 427 14.04 -26.49 7.00
N ALA A 428 13.91 -27.65 6.35
CA ALA A 428 14.69 -28.84 6.66
C ALA A 428 16.20 -28.66 6.42
N VAL A 429 16.59 -28.01 5.29
CA VAL A 429 18.01 -27.85 4.91
C VAL A 429 18.67 -26.71 5.68
N LEU A 430 17.96 -25.62 5.96
CA LEU A 430 18.51 -24.39 6.53
C LEU A 430 18.24 -24.27 8.04
N GLY A 431 17.21 -24.91 8.55
CA GLY A 431 16.82 -24.84 9.96
C GLY A 431 16.77 -23.41 10.49
N GLY A 432 17.31 -23.17 11.67
CA GLY A 432 17.37 -21.82 12.28
C GLY A 432 18.16 -20.79 11.48
N SER A 433 19.02 -21.21 10.53
CA SER A 433 19.74 -20.27 9.66
C SER A 433 18.85 -19.60 8.62
N LEU A 434 17.65 -20.15 8.34
CA LEU A 434 16.69 -19.55 7.42
C LEU A 434 16.32 -18.13 7.83
N LYS A 435 16.22 -17.83 9.13
CA LYS A 435 15.98 -16.47 9.66
C LYS A 435 17.03 -15.45 9.23
N ARG A 436 18.28 -15.91 9.00
CA ARG A 436 19.39 -15.07 8.54
C ARG A 436 19.61 -15.11 7.03
N ARG A 437 18.91 -16.00 6.32
CA ARG A 437 18.95 -16.13 4.86
C ARG A 437 17.80 -15.34 4.21
N GLU A 438 17.76 -14.03 4.49
CA GLU A 438 16.69 -13.13 4.09
C GLU A 438 16.36 -13.17 2.61
N ARG A 439 17.36 -13.35 1.71
CA ARG A 439 17.13 -13.45 0.26
C ARG A 439 16.35 -14.71 -0.13
N ILE A 440 16.53 -15.82 0.59
CA ILE A 440 15.76 -17.04 0.37
C ILE A 440 14.35 -16.85 0.90
N SER A 441 14.22 -16.34 2.12
CA SER A 441 12.93 -15.98 2.71
C SER A 441 12.15 -15.03 1.81
N ALA A 442 12.80 -14.00 1.26
CA ALA A 442 12.18 -13.04 0.35
C ALA A 442 11.64 -13.70 -0.92
N ARG A 443 12.39 -14.60 -1.57
CA ARG A 443 11.94 -15.28 -2.78
C ARG A 443 10.76 -16.23 -2.51
N LEU A 444 10.74 -16.93 -1.37
CA LEU A 444 9.58 -17.70 -0.95
C LEU A 444 8.38 -16.79 -0.68
N GLY A 445 8.60 -15.65 -0.05
CA GLY A 445 7.59 -14.61 0.15
C GLY A 445 7.06 -14.03 -1.16
N ASP A 446 7.91 -13.86 -2.17
CA ASP A 446 7.49 -13.41 -3.50
C ASP A 446 6.56 -14.42 -4.16
N VAL A 447 6.88 -15.73 -4.11
CA VAL A 447 5.99 -16.78 -4.65
C VAL A 447 4.63 -16.74 -3.96
N LEU A 448 4.60 -16.68 -2.62
CA LEU A 448 3.36 -16.57 -1.85
C LEU A 448 2.56 -15.33 -2.22
N SER A 449 3.24 -14.20 -2.36
CA SER A 449 2.62 -12.92 -2.72
C SER A 449 1.97 -12.97 -4.10
N GLN A 450 2.67 -13.53 -5.08
CA GLN A 450 2.14 -13.63 -6.44
C GLN A 450 0.94 -14.59 -6.54
N LEU A 451 0.95 -15.69 -5.77
CA LEU A 451 -0.22 -16.56 -5.63
C LEU A 451 -1.43 -15.80 -5.08
N TYR A 452 -1.22 -14.98 -4.05
CA TYR A 452 -2.29 -14.14 -3.49
C TYR A 452 -2.83 -13.12 -4.51
N LEU A 453 -1.94 -12.41 -5.21
CA LEU A 453 -2.34 -11.40 -6.21
C LEU A 453 -3.13 -12.01 -7.37
N ALA A 454 -2.68 -13.16 -7.89
CA ALA A 454 -3.39 -13.89 -8.94
C ALA A 454 -4.77 -14.37 -8.45
N SER A 455 -4.83 -14.90 -7.23
CA SER A 455 -6.10 -15.36 -6.62
C SER A 455 -7.06 -14.20 -6.39
N ALA A 456 -6.57 -13.06 -5.89
CA ALA A 456 -7.38 -11.86 -5.70
C ALA A 456 -7.94 -11.31 -7.03
N THR A 457 -7.12 -11.33 -8.09
CA THR A 457 -7.51 -10.91 -9.43
C THR A 457 -8.63 -11.79 -9.98
N LEU A 458 -8.52 -13.11 -9.86
CA LEU A 458 -9.55 -14.06 -10.29
C LEU A 458 -10.82 -13.94 -9.44
N LYS A 459 -10.67 -13.78 -8.12
CA LYS A 459 -11.80 -13.61 -7.19
C LYS A 459 -12.60 -12.36 -7.53
N ARG A 460 -11.93 -11.23 -7.78
CA ARG A 460 -12.59 -10.01 -8.21
C ARG A 460 -13.39 -10.21 -9.50
N TYR A 461 -12.80 -10.86 -10.50
CA TYR A 461 -13.47 -11.16 -11.75
C TYR A 461 -14.73 -11.99 -11.55
N ASP A 462 -14.65 -12.99 -10.67
CA ASP A 462 -15.77 -13.85 -10.30
C ASP A 462 -16.88 -13.06 -9.59
N ASP A 463 -16.53 -12.26 -8.57
CA ASP A 463 -17.45 -11.46 -7.77
C ASP A 463 -18.15 -10.35 -8.56
N GLU A 464 -17.48 -9.79 -9.57
CA GLU A 464 -18.04 -8.78 -10.47
C GLU A 464 -18.86 -9.39 -11.63
N GLY A 465 -19.17 -10.69 -11.58
CA GLY A 465 -20.06 -11.40 -12.51
C GLY A 465 -19.39 -11.80 -13.83
N ARG A 466 -18.06 -11.93 -13.85
CA ARG A 466 -17.28 -12.46 -15.00
C ARG A 466 -17.49 -11.68 -16.29
N ASN A 467 -17.43 -10.37 -16.22
CA ASN A 467 -17.60 -9.51 -17.38
C ASN A 467 -16.49 -9.73 -18.42
N GLU A 468 -16.83 -10.24 -19.59
CA GLU A 468 -15.88 -10.54 -20.68
C GLU A 468 -15.04 -9.34 -21.09
N ALA A 469 -15.60 -8.12 -21.01
CA ALA A 469 -14.88 -6.91 -21.35
C ALA A 469 -13.71 -6.62 -20.40
N ASP A 470 -13.69 -7.21 -19.20
CA ASP A 470 -12.62 -7.07 -18.21
C ASP A 470 -11.54 -8.17 -18.32
N LEU A 471 -11.79 -9.21 -19.15
CA LEU A 471 -10.85 -10.32 -19.34
C LEU A 471 -9.42 -9.88 -19.70
N PRO A 472 -9.18 -8.87 -20.55
CA PRO A 472 -7.81 -8.43 -20.81
C PRO A 472 -7.06 -7.99 -19.54
N LEU A 473 -7.72 -7.29 -18.61
CA LEU A 473 -7.13 -6.90 -17.31
C LEU A 473 -6.83 -8.12 -16.43
N VAL A 474 -7.75 -9.08 -16.40
CA VAL A 474 -7.58 -10.35 -15.67
C VAL A 474 -6.43 -11.15 -16.24
N HIS A 475 -6.37 -11.29 -17.57
CA HIS A 475 -5.30 -12.01 -18.25
C HIS A 475 -3.94 -11.39 -17.95
N TRP A 476 -3.83 -10.08 -18.08
CA TRP A 476 -2.57 -9.38 -17.79
C TRP A 476 -2.14 -9.58 -16.33
N GLY A 477 -3.05 -9.31 -15.39
CA GLY A 477 -2.73 -9.39 -13.95
C GLY A 477 -2.34 -10.78 -13.48
N VAL A 478 -3.04 -11.82 -13.96
CA VAL A 478 -2.74 -13.21 -13.59
C VAL A 478 -1.50 -13.73 -14.30
N GLN A 479 -1.30 -13.40 -15.59
CA GLN A 479 -0.09 -13.79 -16.31
C GLN A 479 1.16 -13.15 -15.69
N ASP A 480 1.14 -11.84 -15.39
CA ASP A 480 2.24 -11.17 -14.68
C ASP A 480 2.55 -11.86 -13.35
N ALA A 481 1.53 -12.10 -12.53
CA ALA A 481 1.73 -12.71 -11.22
C ALA A 481 2.30 -14.15 -11.32
N LEU A 482 1.77 -14.99 -12.19
CA LEU A 482 2.26 -16.36 -12.38
C LEU A 482 3.68 -16.39 -12.95
N HIS A 483 3.99 -15.49 -13.88
CA HIS A 483 5.33 -15.31 -14.43
C HIS A 483 6.33 -14.92 -13.33
N GLN A 484 6.01 -13.89 -12.54
CA GLN A 484 6.87 -13.44 -11.43
C GLN A 484 7.05 -14.55 -10.37
N ALA A 485 6.05 -15.38 -10.13
CA ALA A 485 6.18 -16.53 -9.25
C ALA A 485 7.19 -17.57 -9.79
N GLU A 486 7.16 -17.89 -11.08
CA GLU A 486 8.14 -18.80 -11.69
C GLU A 486 9.56 -18.20 -11.68
N VAL A 487 9.71 -16.91 -11.94
CA VAL A 487 10.99 -16.19 -11.84
C VAL A 487 11.54 -16.28 -10.41
N ALA A 488 10.69 -16.06 -9.40
CA ALA A 488 11.09 -16.14 -7.99
C ALA A 488 11.55 -17.56 -7.60
N ILE A 489 10.87 -18.60 -8.10
CA ILE A 489 11.27 -20.01 -7.90
C ILE A 489 12.61 -20.28 -8.57
N ASP A 490 12.80 -19.86 -9.81
CA ASP A 490 14.07 -20.06 -10.53
C ASP A 490 15.25 -19.37 -9.84
N ASP A 491 15.04 -18.13 -9.41
CA ASP A 491 16.02 -17.37 -8.63
C ASP A 491 16.32 -18.01 -7.27
N LEU A 492 15.36 -18.60 -6.61
CA LEU A 492 15.54 -19.34 -5.37
C LEU A 492 16.43 -20.57 -5.60
N LEU A 493 16.09 -21.38 -6.59
CA LEU A 493 16.82 -22.61 -6.92
C LEU A 493 18.25 -22.32 -7.39
N ARG A 494 18.44 -21.25 -8.19
CA ARG A 494 19.77 -20.80 -8.63
C ARG A 494 20.68 -20.42 -7.45
N ASN A 495 20.12 -19.90 -6.37
CA ASN A 495 20.85 -19.40 -5.21
C ASN A 495 20.71 -20.29 -3.96
N PHE A 496 20.12 -21.46 -4.09
CA PHE A 496 19.96 -22.38 -2.97
C PHE A 496 21.32 -22.93 -2.51
N PRO A 497 21.64 -22.94 -1.21
CA PRO A 497 22.98 -23.26 -0.73
C PRO A 497 23.44 -24.68 -1.07
N ASN A 498 22.56 -25.66 -0.97
CA ASN A 498 22.87 -27.04 -1.35
C ASN A 498 22.53 -27.25 -2.84
N ARG A 499 23.56 -27.39 -3.65
CA ARG A 499 23.43 -27.51 -5.12
C ARG A 499 22.76 -28.82 -5.57
N LEU A 500 22.96 -29.91 -4.84
CA LEU A 500 22.33 -31.21 -5.17
C LEU A 500 20.83 -31.14 -4.91
N VAL A 501 20.45 -30.59 -3.76
CA VAL A 501 19.02 -30.35 -3.43
C VAL A 501 18.39 -29.39 -4.44
N ALA A 502 19.08 -28.30 -4.80
CA ALA A 502 18.59 -27.36 -5.82
C ALA A 502 18.36 -28.05 -7.17
N GLY A 503 19.27 -28.95 -7.59
CA GLY A 503 19.14 -29.72 -8.83
C GLY A 503 17.94 -30.66 -8.79
N ALA A 504 17.75 -31.40 -7.69
CA ALA A 504 16.61 -32.30 -7.49
C ALA A 504 15.27 -31.52 -7.50
N LEU A 505 15.20 -30.42 -6.78
CA LEU A 505 14.02 -29.55 -6.78
C LEU A 505 13.72 -28.97 -8.17
N ARG A 506 14.75 -28.55 -8.92
CA ARG A 506 14.58 -28.07 -10.28
C ARG A 506 14.00 -29.12 -11.21
N MET A 507 14.50 -30.35 -11.14
CA MET A 507 13.97 -31.48 -11.91
C MET A 507 12.52 -31.81 -11.54
N THR A 508 12.16 -31.67 -10.28
CA THR A 508 10.79 -31.92 -9.79
C THR A 508 9.82 -30.82 -10.21
N ILE A 509 10.18 -29.57 -9.97
CA ILE A 509 9.29 -28.42 -10.15
C ILE A 509 9.12 -28.04 -11.62
N PHE A 510 10.22 -28.06 -12.37
CA PHE A 510 10.26 -27.73 -13.81
C PHE A 510 10.42 -28.97 -14.70
N ALA A 511 9.87 -30.12 -14.29
CA ALA A 511 9.92 -31.38 -15.04
C ALA A 511 9.42 -31.23 -16.50
N GLY A 512 8.43 -30.39 -16.74
CA GLY A 512 7.90 -30.04 -18.07
C GLY A 512 8.37 -28.67 -18.60
N GLY A 513 9.32 -28.02 -17.95
CA GLY A 513 9.78 -26.67 -18.29
C GLY A 513 8.98 -25.53 -17.64
N HIS A 514 9.22 -24.30 -18.09
CA HIS A 514 8.48 -23.11 -17.68
C HIS A 514 7.15 -23.04 -18.44
N HIS A 515 6.07 -22.65 -17.75
CA HIS A 515 4.72 -22.67 -18.32
C HIS A 515 3.96 -21.34 -18.17
N CYS A 516 4.55 -20.34 -17.52
CA CYS A 516 3.91 -19.05 -17.25
C CYS A 516 4.70 -17.92 -17.93
N PRO A 517 4.45 -17.67 -19.23
CA PRO A 517 5.07 -16.54 -19.92
C PRO A 517 4.55 -15.21 -19.36
N ALA A 518 5.34 -14.15 -19.53
CA ALA A 518 4.90 -12.77 -19.29
C ALA A 518 3.71 -12.40 -20.20
N PRO A 519 2.96 -11.35 -19.86
CA PRO A 519 1.96 -10.79 -20.77
C PRO A 519 2.53 -10.51 -22.15
N SER A 520 1.73 -10.69 -23.19
CA SER A 520 2.17 -10.49 -24.58
C SER A 520 1.89 -9.06 -25.07
N ASP A 521 2.65 -8.60 -26.08
CA ASP A 521 2.46 -7.30 -26.74
C ASP A 521 1.02 -7.10 -27.21
N ARG A 522 0.38 -8.16 -27.71
CA ARG A 522 -1.03 -8.12 -28.10
C ARG A 522 -1.95 -7.78 -26.93
N LEU A 523 -1.64 -8.29 -25.75
CA LEU A 523 -2.43 -8.01 -24.55
C LEU A 523 -2.16 -6.59 -24.06
N ASP A 524 -0.90 -6.14 -24.12
CA ASP A 524 -0.52 -4.77 -23.79
C ASP A 524 -1.23 -3.75 -24.70
N HIS A 525 -1.28 -4.01 -26.01
CA HIS A 525 -2.06 -3.20 -26.95
C HIS A 525 -3.54 -3.09 -26.54
N GLN A 526 -4.16 -4.20 -26.13
CA GLN A 526 -5.57 -4.19 -25.70
C GLN A 526 -5.80 -3.33 -24.46
N LEU A 527 -4.92 -3.44 -23.45
CA LEU A 527 -5.01 -2.65 -22.22
C LEU A 527 -4.75 -1.17 -22.47
N ALA A 528 -3.72 -0.86 -23.25
CA ALA A 528 -3.40 0.51 -23.65
C ALA A 528 -4.57 1.18 -24.37
N LYS A 529 -5.17 0.50 -25.32
CA LYS A 529 -6.37 0.98 -26.03
C LYS A 529 -7.54 1.21 -25.08
N MET A 530 -7.77 0.28 -24.16
CA MET A 530 -8.86 0.37 -23.17
C MET A 530 -8.72 1.60 -22.26
N LEU A 531 -7.51 1.95 -21.82
CA LEU A 531 -7.28 3.15 -21.00
C LEU A 531 -7.51 4.46 -21.76
N GLN A 532 -7.32 4.47 -23.05
CA GLN A 532 -7.40 5.65 -23.90
C GLN A 532 -8.81 5.99 -24.38
N GLN A 533 -9.81 5.14 -24.12
CA GLN A 533 -11.16 5.30 -24.63
C GLN A 533 -12.19 5.16 -23.50
N PRO A 534 -13.22 6.02 -23.46
CA PRO A 534 -14.35 5.84 -22.56
C PRO A 534 -15.00 4.47 -22.80
N SER A 535 -15.15 3.70 -21.74
CA SER A 535 -15.79 2.38 -21.78
C SER A 535 -16.31 1.99 -20.40
N ALA A 536 -17.21 1.02 -20.34
CA ALA A 536 -17.69 0.48 -19.08
C ALA A 536 -16.55 -0.15 -18.25
N THR A 537 -15.60 -0.83 -18.90
CA THR A 537 -14.40 -1.39 -18.25
C THR A 537 -13.52 -0.30 -17.65
N ARG A 538 -13.22 0.76 -18.40
CA ARG A 538 -12.47 1.91 -17.91
C ARG A 538 -13.17 2.59 -16.73
N SER A 539 -14.50 2.72 -16.79
CA SER A 539 -15.30 3.27 -15.70
C SER A 539 -15.27 2.38 -14.45
N ARG A 540 -15.31 1.05 -14.60
CA ARG A 540 -15.14 0.11 -13.47
C ARG A 540 -13.74 0.19 -12.86
N LEU A 541 -12.71 0.27 -13.69
CA LEU A 541 -11.33 0.44 -13.22
C LEU A 541 -11.18 1.73 -12.37
N GLY A 542 -11.81 2.82 -12.79
CA GLY A 542 -11.81 4.12 -12.10
C GLY A 542 -12.92 4.29 -11.05
N ARG A 543 -13.65 3.22 -10.69
CA ARG A 543 -14.76 3.33 -9.72
C ARG A 543 -14.33 4.00 -8.43
N GLY A 544 -15.12 4.97 -7.97
CA GLY A 544 -14.89 5.72 -6.73
C GLY A 544 -13.98 6.93 -6.86
N MET A 545 -13.32 7.15 -8.01
CA MET A 545 -12.47 8.31 -8.21
C MET A 545 -13.28 9.60 -8.37
N TYR A 546 -12.72 10.71 -7.87
CA TYR A 546 -13.31 12.04 -8.06
C TYR A 546 -12.78 12.66 -9.34
N LEU A 547 -13.62 12.65 -10.38
CA LEU A 547 -13.26 13.11 -11.74
C LEU A 547 -14.03 14.37 -12.17
N THR A 548 -14.61 15.11 -11.22
CA THR A 548 -15.26 16.39 -11.54
C THR A 548 -14.21 17.40 -11.99
N PRO A 549 -14.34 17.99 -13.19
CA PRO A 549 -13.37 18.96 -13.69
C PRO A 549 -13.34 20.22 -12.81
N SER A 550 -12.16 20.62 -12.36
CA SER A 550 -11.94 21.89 -11.69
C SER A 550 -10.49 22.34 -11.85
N LYS A 551 -10.19 23.60 -11.56
CA LYS A 551 -8.81 24.14 -11.62
C LYS A 551 -7.84 23.42 -10.67
N HIS A 552 -8.35 22.70 -9.68
CA HIS A 552 -7.57 21.97 -8.68
C HIS A 552 -7.62 20.45 -8.86
N ASN A 553 -8.28 19.96 -9.93
CA ASN A 553 -8.36 18.54 -10.22
C ASN A 553 -7.89 18.24 -11.66
N PRO A 554 -6.58 18.11 -11.87
CA PRO A 554 -6.03 17.86 -13.21
C PRO A 554 -6.49 16.54 -13.81
N ALA A 555 -6.75 15.49 -13.01
CA ALA A 555 -7.30 14.23 -13.51
C ALA A 555 -8.71 14.41 -14.09
N GLY A 556 -9.57 15.19 -13.42
CA GLY A 556 -10.90 15.52 -13.93
C GLY A 556 -10.85 16.39 -15.18
N GLN A 557 -9.87 17.32 -15.28
CA GLN A 557 -9.66 18.12 -16.49
C GLN A 557 -9.23 17.24 -17.68
N LEU A 558 -8.33 16.28 -17.46
CA LEU A 558 -7.90 15.33 -18.49
C LEU A 558 -9.06 14.44 -18.96
N GLU A 559 -9.91 14.01 -18.05
CA GLU A 559 -11.10 13.22 -18.39
C GLU A 559 -12.09 14.01 -19.26
N GLN A 560 -12.34 15.28 -18.94
CA GLN A 560 -13.16 16.15 -19.77
C GLN A 560 -12.50 16.39 -21.13
N ALA A 561 -11.20 16.65 -21.15
CA ALA A 561 -10.47 16.87 -22.38
C ALA A 561 -10.46 15.65 -23.30
N LEU A 562 -10.41 14.43 -22.74
CA LEU A 562 -10.54 13.19 -23.52
C LEU A 562 -11.87 13.17 -24.27
N GLN A 563 -12.97 13.50 -23.59
CA GLN A 563 -14.31 13.53 -24.22
C GLN A 563 -14.40 14.62 -25.32
N ASP A 564 -13.89 15.83 -25.04
CA ASP A 564 -13.89 16.93 -26.01
C ASP A 564 -13.06 16.59 -27.25
N VAL A 565 -11.87 16.03 -27.08
CA VAL A 565 -10.97 15.64 -28.18
C VAL A 565 -11.57 14.52 -29.01
N MET A 566 -12.17 13.51 -28.41
CA MET A 566 -12.82 12.41 -29.14
C MET A 566 -14.04 12.89 -29.94
N ALA A 567 -14.83 13.82 -29.39
CA ALA A 567 -15.93 14.42 -30.13
C ALA A 567 -15.44 15.18 -31.38
N ALA A 568 -14.30 15.88 -31.26
CA ALA A 568 -13.68 16.60 -32.36
C ALA A 568 -13.04 15.68 -33.42
N GLU A 569 -12.54 14.49 -33.02
CA GLU A 569 -11.93 13.51 -33.94
C GLU A 569 -12.92 13.05 -35.00
N GLY A 570 -14.17 12.79 -34.65
CA GLY A 570 -15.21 12.40 -35.61
C GLY A 570 -15.47 13.49 -36.68
N ILE A 571 -15.49 14.75 -36.29
CA ILE A 571 -15.65 15.89 -37.21
C ILE A 571 -14.41 16.04 -38.09
N HIS A 572 -13.21 15.99 -37.47
CA HIS A 572 -11.94 16.12 -38.18
C HIS A 572 -11.77 15.02 -39.25
N ASP A 573 -12.05 13.75 -38.92
CA ASP A 573 -11.92 12.63 -39.85
C ASP A 573 -12.88 12.76 -41.02
N ARG A 574 -14.11 13.25 -40.76
CA ARG A 574 -15.08 13.57 -41.81
C ARG A 574 -14.56 14.67 -42.75
N LEU A 575 -14.00 15.76 -42.16
CA LEU A 575 -13.40 16.86 -42.91
C LEU A 575 -12.21 16.40 -43.78
N CYS A 576 -11.35 15.56 -43.25
CA CYS A 576 -10.24 14.96 -44.03
C CYS A 576 -10.73 14.17 -45.22
N LYS A 577 -11.79 13.36 -45.08
CA LYS A 577 -12.38 12.57 -46.15
C LYS A 577 -13.07 13.47 -47.19
N GLN A 578 -13.83 14.45 -46.75
CA GLN A 578 -14.58 15.37 -47.63
C GLN A 578 -13.65 16.24 -48.48
N THR A 579 -12.59 16.78 -47.84
CA THR A 579 -11.64 17.66 -48.54
C THR A 579 -10.57 16.90 -49.30
N LYS A 580 -10.42 15.58 -49.07
CA LYS A 580 -9.31 14.75 -49.55
C LYS A 580 -7.92 15.31 -49.13
N GLN A 581 -7.86 16.05 -48.05
CA GLN A 581 -6.66 16.65 -47.50
C GLN A 581 -6.31 16.03 -46.14
N HIS A 582 -5.04 15.90 -45.88
CA HIS A 582 -4.56 15.51 -44.54
C HIS A 582 -4.50 16.78 -43.64
N LEU A 583 -5.61 17.06 -42.96
CA LEU A 583 -5.71 18.19 -42.06
C LEU A 583 -4.93 17.90 -40.76
N SER A 584 -4.28 18.90 -40.20
CA SER A 584 -3.60 18.75 -38.91
C SER A 584 -4.61 18.78 -37.76
N PHE A 585 -4.45 17.88 -36.79
CA PHE A 585 -5.22 17.89 -35.54
C PHE A 585 -4.59 18.85 -34.51
N THR A 586 -4.00 19.96 -35.01
CA THR A 586 -3.50 21.06 -34.20
C THR A 586 -4.16 22.34 -34.70
N ARG A 587 -4.33 23.32 -33.81
CA ARG A 587 -5.05 24.56 -34.15
C ARG A 587 -6.46 24.29 -34.68
N LEU A 588 -7.21 23.46 -33.92
CA LEU A 588 -8.60 23.14 -34.24
C LEU A 588 -9.49 24.40 -34.26
N ASP A 589 -9.11 25.44 -33.54
CA ASP A 589 -9.73 26.77 -33.60
C ASP A 589 -9.68 27.40 -35.00
N ALA A 590 -8.51 27.37 -35.62
CA ALA A 590 -8.32 27.88 -36.98
C ALA A 590 -9.01 26.99 -38.02
N LEU A 591 -8.98 25.66 -37.81
CA LEU A 591 -9.70 24.72 -38.66
C LEU A 591 -11.22 24.95 -38.55
N ALA A 592 -11.77 25.13 -37.37
CA ALA A 592 -13.19 25.42 -37.14
C ALA A 592 -13.64 26.68 -37.88
N LYS A 593 -12.89 27.76 -37.77
CA LYS A 593 -13.19 29.01 -38.49
C LYS A 593 -13.20 28.79 -40.01
N ARG A 594 -12.12 28.20 -40.56
CA ARG A 594 -12.03 27.92 -42.02
C ARG A 594 -13.14 27.01 -42.51
N ALA A 595 -13.45 25.92 -41.77
CA ALA A 595 -14.47 24.97 -42.16
C ALA A 595 -15.89 25.55 -42.10
N LEU A 596 -16.15 26.45 -41.14
CA LEU A 596 -17.42 27.19 -41.05
C LEU A 596 -17.56 28.19 -42.21
N ASP A 597 -16.51 28.98 -42.49
CA ASP A 597 -16.49 29.95 -43.62
C ASP A 597 -16.72 29.28 -45.00
N GLN A 598 -16.26 28.01 -45.12
CA GLN A 598 -16.43 27.20 -46.34
C GLN A 598 -17.75 26.39 -46.38
N GLY A 599 -18.56 26.48 -45.32
CA GLY A 599 -19.81 25.70 -45.22
C GLY A 599 -19.61 24.17 -45.08
N TRP A 600 -18.43 23.73 -44.66
CA TRP A 600 -18.13 22.31 -44.45
C TRP A 600 -18.70 21.75 -43.14
N ILE A 601 -18.90 22.63 -42.15
CA ILE A 601 -19.46 22.34 -40.83
C ILE A 601 -20.48 23.41 -40.45
N ASP A 602 -21.33 23.09 -39.50
CA ASP A 602 -22.24 24.05 -38.87
C ASP A 602 -21.60 24.73 -37.62
N ALA A 603 -22.34 25.68 -37.05
CA ALA A 603 -21.88 26.43 -35.90
C ALA A 603 -21.63 25.54 -34.63
N LYS A 604 -22.45 24.49 -34.46
CA LYS A 604 -22.31 23.54 -33.33
C LYS A 604 -21.03 22.71 -33.46
N GLU A 605 -20.72 22.25 -34.66
CA GLU A 605 -19.50 21.50 -34.93
C GLU A 605 -18.24 22.37 -34.81
N ALA A 606 -18.35 23.65 -35.21
CA ALA A 606 -17.29 24.63 -34.99
C ALA A 606 -17.01 24.84 -33.48
N GLU A 607 -18.05 24.92 -32.68
CA GLU A 607 -17.93 25.03 -31.21
C GLU A 607 -17.27 23.78 -30.60
N VAL A 608 -17.61 22.57 -31.07
CA VAL A 608 -16.95 21.33 -30.61
C VAL A 608 -15.45 21.35 -30.91
N LEU A 609 -15.04 21.76 -32.11
CA LEU A 609 -13.62 21.87 -32.47
C LEU A 609 -12.89 22.93 -31.62
N GLN A 610 -13.50 24.08 -31.39
CA GLN A 610 -12.91 25.15 -30.54
C GLN A 610 -12.75 24.69 -29.09
N ARG A 611 -13.78 24.07 -28.51
CA ARG A 611 -13.73 23.53 -27.16
C ARG A 611 -12.64 22.46 -27.02
N ALA A 612 -12.53 21.57 -28.00
CA ALA A 612 -11.48 20.55 -28.02
C ALA A 612 -10.08 21.15 -28.05
N GLU A 613 -9.85 22.24 -28.81
CA GLU A 613 -8.56 22.92 -28.83
C GLU A 613 -8.20 23.51 -27.47
N VAL A 614 -9.15 24.19 -26.82
CA VAL A 614 -8.95 24.74 -25.46
C VAL A 614 -8.62 23.64 -24.46
N SER A 615 -9.40 22.56 -24.45
CA SER A 615 -9.19 21.41 -23.55
C SER A 615 -7.86 20.71 -23.82
N ARG A 616 -7.52 20.50 -25.11
CA ARG A 616 -6.25 19.89 -25.53
C ARG A 616 -5.05 20.73 -25.08
N LEU A 617 -5.05 22.03 -25.36
CA LEU A 617 -3.95 22.93 -24.99
C LEU A 617 -3.78 22.97 -23.47
N ARG A 618 -4.86 23.10 -22.71
CA ARG A 618 -4.80 23.05 -21.24
C ARG A 618 -4.14 21.76 -20.74
N SER A 619 -4.46 20.63 -21.37
CA SER A 619 -3.94 19.32 -20.96
C SER A 619 -2.45 19.15 -21.21
N ILE A 620 -1.91 19.77 -22.28
CA ILE A 620 -0.50 19.60 -22.70
C ILE A 620 0.42 20.73 -22.23
N ASN A 621 -0.13 21.89 -21.84
CA ASN A 621 0.66 23.00 -21.31
C ASN A 621 1.13 22.71 -19.88
N VAL A 622 2.15 23.44 -19.47
CA VAL A 622 2.71 23.43 -18.11
C VAL A 622 2.43 24.77 -17.43
N ASP A 623 2.48 24.74 -16.09
CA ASP A 623 2.32 25.96 -15.30
C ASP A 623 3.61 26.80 -15.33
N GLU A 624 3.47 28.10 -15.21
CA GLU A 624 4.54 29.10 -15.10
C GLU A 624 4.40 29.84 -13.77
N PHE A 625 5.52 30.23 -13.19
CA PHE A 625 5.58 30.86 -11.89
C PHE A 625 6.45 32.11 -11.95
N GLU A 626 6.02 33.15 -11.26
CA GLU A 626 6.88 34.30 -10.99
C GLU A 626 8.05 33.86 -10.08
N PRO A 627 9.24 34.48 -10.22
CA PRO A 627 10.40 34.11 -9.43
C PRO A 627 10.15 34.07 -7.91
N GLU A 628 9.34 35.01 -7.41
CA GLU A 628 8.98 35.14 -6.00
C GLU A 628 8.15 33.97 -5.48
N ALA A 629 7.34 33.33 -6.34
CA ALA A 629 6.54 32.16 -5.99
C ALA A 629 7.41 30.92 -5.76
N LEU A 630 8.62 30.91 -6.28
CA LEU A 630 9.60 29.81 -6.13
C LEU A 630 10.63 30.10 -5.03
N ALA A 631 10.61 31.28 -4.42
CA ALA A 631 11.46 31.61 -3.29
C ALA A 631 11.09 30.71 -2.09
N VAL A 632 11.95 29.75 -1.80
CA VAL A 632 11.85 28.98 -0.56
C VAL A 632 12.35 29.90 0.55
N PRO A 633 11.55 30.21 1.59
CA PRO A 633 12.07 30.89 2.76
C PRO A 633 13.26 30.09 3.28
N VAL A 634 14.44 30.69 3.29
CA VAL A 634 15.59 30.07 3.98
C VAL A 634 15.18 29.98 5.44
N PRO A 635 15.12 28.78 6.06
CA PRO A 635 14.80 28.69 7.47
C PRO A 635 15.81 29.55 8.24
N GLU A 636 15.33 30.49 9.04
CA GLU A 636 16.20 31.11 10.05
C GLU A 636 16.90 29.97 10.80
N LYS A 637 18.23 30.05 10.89
CA LYS A 637 19.01 29.05 11.63
C LYS A 637 18.35 28.89 12.98
N ALA A 638 17.87 27.68 13.26
CA ALA A 638 17.42 27.34 14.61
C ALA A 638 18.50 27.81 15.59
N PRO A 639 18.14 28.49 16.69
CA PRO A 639 19.12 28.91 17.67
C PRO A 639 19.95 27.68 18.05
N GLN A 640 21.26 27.75 17.88
CA GLN A 640 22.15 26.68 18.31
C GLN A 640 21.89 26.45 19.80
N PRO A 641 21.69 25.20 20.22
CA PRO A 641 21.60 24.91 21.64
C PRO A 641 22.85 25.52 22.30
N ALA A 642 22.65 26.34 23.33
CA ALA A 642 23.73 26.99 24.05
C ALA A 642 24.81 25.95 24.36
N SER A 643 26.01 26.16 23.85
CA SER A 643 27.16 25.33 24.19
C SER A 643 27.26 25.26 25.71
N ARG A 644 27.10 24.07 26.28
CA ARG A 644 27.47 23.86 27.68
C ARG A 644 28.95 24.24 27.79
N ALA A 645 29.18 25.40 28.36
CA ALA A 645 30.52 25.74 28.81
C ALA A 645 31.01 24.63 29.72
N SER A 646 32.12 24.02 29.34
CA SER A 646 32.86 23.10 30.18
C SER A 646 33.29 23.87 31.40
N GLU A 647 32.64 23.71 32.54
CA GLU A 647 33.24 23.96 33.83
C GLU A 647 34.07 22.72 34.18
N ALA A 648 35.35 22.78 33.77
CA ALA A 648 36.39 21.99 34.37
C ALA A 648 37.14 22.93 35.33
N ALA A 649 36.98 22.70 36.63
CA ALA A 649 37.92 23.02 37.67
C ALA A 649 37.63 22.14 38.90
#